data_06dec59724ab4274c9c9821ce0348b94
#
_entry.id   06dec59724ab4274c9c9821ce0348b94
#
_cell.length_a   1.000
_cell.length_b   1.000
_cell.length_c   1.000
_cell.angle_alpha   90.00
_cell.angle_beta   90.00
_cell.angle_gamma   90.00
#
_symmetry.space_group_name_H-M   'P 1'
#
loop_
_entity.id
_entity.type
_entity.pdbx_description
1 polymer ?
#
loop_
_entity_poly.entity_id
_entity_poly.type
_entity_poly.pdbx_seq_one_letter_code
_entity_poly.pdbx_strand_id
1 'polypeptide(L)'
;MSIQNSATGEVLRSYSIDELKQQANLMRGYNLAALCAATSGHAGGTLSIMDITAALYLRVANHDPKNPNWPDRDRIIWSTGHKAPSLYLGLAFAGFCPKEDVALLRKLYSPYQGHPHWLKLPGVEVSTGSLGQGLSIAVGIALAARLDKKNHRVFCIMGDGEQQEGQIWEAAMEAGHFKLDNLIGIVDRNRLQIDGWVKDVMNVEPLEEKYRAFGWEVITINGHDMKQVVDALESAKARTGSGKPTVIIADTVKGKGVSFMEDQAGWHGKVPNLEELHKGLKELGLDEVGQVPVEQLFAHAKKYQAEVERKLDSKMPHFHRNYWWNAGGTMKVQMKPTRLGFGQSLAANGDDPRVVCLGLDISGSITISEFYAGKPERKSRWISLGIAEQSATSAAAGMAKEGKLPVFGTYATFAAARNLDQIRTSICYGNFNVLIAGAHGGVSVGPDGATHQALEDCFAMCGLPNMNVVVPCDIIETRKATDYLLLKHVGPKYIRFAREATPIVTDEKTPFVFGKANVIRLRREAANFIEAFETKLESEYRDECEDLTITACGPMVPEAMRAAWILKEDFGYETRILNMHTLKPLDTEAIVRAARDTSVVLTAEEHQIGALAWPVASAITQSPALYGIPIITGAIGVKDRFGDSGAPWELIKEFEVSAEHIAAKAVELIGVKKSQTGPPVSEVHLVGTK
;
A
#
# COMPACT_ATOMS: atom_id res chain seq x y z
N MET A 1 -2.68 35.21 11.53
CA MET A 1 -3.67 35.77 10.59
C MET A 1 -3.88 34.74 9.52
N SER A 2 -4.87 33.91 9.58
CA SER A 2 -4.86 32.59 8.95
C SER A 2 -5.85 32.46 7.79
N ILE A 3 -7.13 32.43 8.07
CA ILE A 3 -8.17 32.31 7.06
C ILE A 3 -8.48 33.69 6.52
N GLN A 4 -8.13 33.98 5.29
CA GLN A 4 -8.28 35.32 4.72
C GLN A 4 -8.90 35.26 3.31
N ASN A 5 -9.46 36.36 2.88
CA ASN A 5 -9.90 36.56 1.50
C ASN A 5 -8.67 36.92 0.65
N SER A 6 -8.30 36.09 -0.28
CA SER A 6 -7.11 36.27 -1.13
C SER A 6 -7.18 37.50 -2.05
N ALA A 7 -8.39 37.99 -2.34
CA ALA A 7 -8.58 39.19 -3.20
C ALA A 7 -8.45 40.50 -2.42
N THR A 8 -8.85 40.52 -1.14
CA THR A 8 -8.89 41.74 -0.31
C THR A 8 -7.82 41.77 0.77
N GLY A 9 -7.24 40.64 1.13
CA GLY A 9 -6.34 40.48 2.27
C GLY A 9 -7.06 40.54 3.63
N GLU A 10 -8.38 40.58 3.63
CA GLU A 10 -9.19 40.64 4.87
C GLU A 10 -9.11 39.30 5.61
N VAL A 11 -8.85 39.34 6.91
CA VAL A 11 -8.89 38.18 7.79
C VAL A 11 -10.34 37.79 8.05
N LEU A 12 -10.77 36.65 7.49
CA LEU A 12 -12.15 36.17 7.59
C LEU A 12 -12.47 35.59 8.98
N ARG A 13 -11.47 35.01 9.63
CA ARG A 13 -11.60 34.41 10.96
C ARG A 13 -10.24 34.34 11.67
N SER A 14 -10.28 34.63 12.97
CA SER A 14 -9.14 34.43 13.87
C SER A 14 -9.62 33.72 15.12
N TYR A 15 -8.80 32.82 15.64
CA TYR A 15 -9.15 32.02 16.82
C TYR A 15 -8.25 32.39 18.00
N SER A 16 -8.85 32.54 19.19
CA SER A 16 -8.13 32.64 20.46
C SER A 16 -7.48 31.30 20.83
N ILE A 17 -6.58 31.29 21.79
CA ILE A 17 -5.94 30.06 22.31
C ILE A 17 -6.98 29.08 22.81
N ASP A 18 -8.01 29.54 23.53
CA ASP A 18 -9.04 28.65 24.10
C ASP A 18 -9.97 28.08 23.02
N GLU A 19 -10.34 28.90 22.02
CA GLU A 19 -11.08 28.39 20.86
C GLU A 19 -10.26 27.34 20.09
N LEU A 20 -8.95 27.53 19.92
CA LEU A 20 -8.08 26.54 19.28
C LEU A 20 -8.05 25.21 20.03
N LYS A 21 -7.97 25.23 21.38
CA LYS A 21 -8.07 24.03 22.21
C LYS A 21 -9.39 23.30 21.98
N GLN A 22 -10.52 24.07 21.96
CA GLN A 22 -11.83 23.48 21.68
C GLN A 22 -11.90 22.87 20.28
N GLN A 23 -11.38 23.55 19.25
CA GLN A 23 -11.37 23.03 17.88
C GLN A 23 -10.48 21.78 17.77
N ALA A 24 -9.30 21.77 18.38
CA ALA A 24 -8.42 20.61 18.40
C ALA A 24 -9.09 19.38 19.06
N ASN A 25 -9.81 19.63 20.17
CA ASN A 25 -10.55 18.57 20.85
C ASN A 25 -11.71 18.05 19.99
N LEU A 26 -12.46 18.94 19.34
CA LEU A 26 -13.54 18.58 18.42
C LEU A 26 -13.01 17.80 17.19
N MET A 27 -11.87 18.19 16.63
CA MET A 27 -11.19 17.44 15.57
C MET A 27 -10.83 16.01 16.01
N ARG A 28 -10.40 15.81 17.28
CA ARG A 28 -10.16 14.46 17.82
C ARG A 28 -11.43 13.61 17.80
N GLY A 29 -12.57 14.19 18.19
CA GLY A 29 -13.87 13.49 18.13
C GLY A 29 -14.28 13.11 16.71
N TYR A 30 -14.19 14.03 15.75
CA TYR A 30 -14.44 13.74 14.33
C TYR A 30 -13.49 12.70 13.78
N ASN A 31 -12.22 12.70 14.19
CA ASN A 31 -11.24 11.67 13.81
C ASN A 31 -11.69 10.27 14.26
N LEU A 32 -12.09 10.13 15.53
CA LEU A 32 -12.57 8.85 16.06
C LEU A 32 -13.78 8.33 15.28
N ALA A 33 -14.75 9.21 14.98
CA ALA A 33 -15.94 8.86 14.22
C ALA A 33 -15.61 8.48 12.76
N ALA A 34 -14.73 9.25 12.09
CA ALA A 34 -14.29 8.97 10.72
C ALA A 34 -13.57 7.64 10.61
N LEU A 35 -12.63 7.35 11.52
CA LEU A 35 -11.90 6.09 11.56
C LEU A 35 -12.79 4.89 11.84
N CYS A 36 -13.75 5.02 12.75
CA CYS A 36 -14.74 3.99 13.05
C CYS A 36 -15.62 3.71 11.81
N ALA A 37 -16.11 4.75 11.12
CA ALA A 37 -16.91 4.61 9.90
C ALA A 37 -16.12 4.02 8.72
N ALA A 38 -14.82 4.31 8.64
CA ALA A 38 -13.92 3.78 7.61
C ALA A 38 -13.46 2.35 7.90
N THR A 39 -13.53 1.89 9.15
CA THR A 39 -12.96 0.61 9.64
C THR A 39 -11.48 0.42 9.29
N SER A 40 -10.78 1.49 8.96
CA SER A 40 -9.38 1.51 8.55
C SER A 40 -8.76 2.89 8.76
N GLY A 41 -7.49 2.96 9.14
CA GLY A 41 -6.73 4.20 9.28
C GLY A 41 -5.75 4.18 10.46
N HIS A 42 -5.24 5.38 10.83
CA HIS A 42 -4.17 5.55 11.80
C HIS A 42 -4.63 6.48 12.94
N ALA A 43 -5.09 5.91 14.05
CA ALA A 43 -5.66 6.69 15.17
C ALA A 43 -4.60 7.42 15.98
N GLY A 44 -3.58 6.70 16.46
CA GLY A 44 -2.65 7.22 17.46
C GLY A 44 -1.87 8.45 17.03
N GLY A 45 -1.21 8.39 15.85
CA GLY A 45 -0.43 9.50 15.31
C GLY A 45 -1.30 10.69 14.85
N THR A 46 -2.54 10.42 14.45
CA THR A 46 -3.50 11.48 14.11
C THR A 46 -3.93 12.27 15.35
N LEU A 47 -4.18 11.59 16.47
CA LEU A 47 -4.55 12.24 17.73
C LEU A 47 -3.41 13.08 18.35
N SER A 48 -2.14 12.65 18.18
CA SER A 48 -0.98 13.37 18.73
C SER A 48 -0.81 14.77 18.15
N ILE A 49 -1.09 14.96 16.86
CA ILE A 49 -0.77 16.18 16.10
C ILE A 49 -1.92 17.21 16.06
N MET A 50 -3.10 16.92 16.65
CA MET A 50 -4.30 17.75 16.47
C MET A 50 -4.17 19.18 17.00
N ASP A 51 -3.43 19.42 18.08
CA ASP A 51 -3.21 20.78 18.60
C ASP A 51 -2.44 21.63 17.59
N ILE A 52 -1.40 21.05 17.00
CA ILE A 52 -0.59 21.69 15.94
C ILE A 52 -1.42 21.88 14.67
N THR A 53 -2.24 20.91 14.30
CA THR A 53 -3.15 20.99 13.15
C THR A 53 -4.12 22.16 13.32
N ALA A 54 -4.79 22.27 14.46
CA ALA A 54 -5.72 23.37 14.75
C ALA A 54 -5.01 24.72 14.70
N ALA A 55 -3.85 24.87 15.37
CA ALA A 55 -3.09 26.10 15.37
C ALA A 55 -2.63 26.50 13.97
N LEU A 56 -2.12 25.53 13.17
CA LEU A 56 -1.58 25.78 11.84
C LEU A 56 -2.68 26.20 10.86
N TYR A 57 -3.77 25.44 10.76
CA TYR A 57 -4.85 25.70 9.80
C TYR A 57 -5.80 26.82 10.22
N LEU A 58 -6.05 27.00 11.53
CA LEU A 58 -7.06 27.95 11.97
C LEU A 58 -6.47 29.31 12.39
N ARG A 59 -5.13 29.42 12.55
CA ARG A 59 -4.55 30.68 13.03
C ARG A 59 -3.26 31.09 12.33
N VAL A 60 -2.34 30.18 11.98
CA VAL A 60 -0.98 30.59 11.61
C VAL A 60 -0.77 30.65 10.10
N ALA A 61 -1.09 29.59 9.36
CA ALA A 61 -0.87 29.55 7.94
C ALA A 61 -1.83 30.45 7.16
N ASN A 62 -1.36 31.19 6.19
CA ASN A 62 -2.17 32.02 5.31
C ASN A 62 -2.79 31.16 4.20
N HIS A 63 -4.11 31.12 4.14
CA HIS A 63 -4.82 30.42 3.07
C HIS A 63 -6.24 31.00 2.87
N ASP A 64 -6.80 30.72 1.70
CA ASP A 64 -8.18 31.07 1.35
C ASP A 64 -8.93 29.80 0.94
N PRO A 65 -9.87 29.29 1.74
CA PRO A 65 -10.63 28.09 1.38
C PRO A 65 -11.46 28.23 0.09
N LYS A 66 -11.85 29.46 -0.27
CA LYS A 66 -12.58 29.75 -1.51
C LYS A 66 -11.67 29.87 -2.72
N ASN A 67 -10.37 30.03 -2.51
CA ASN A 67 -9.34 30.06 -3.55
C ASN A 67 -8.16 29.17 -3.16
N PRO A 68 -8.34 27.83 -3.18
CA PRO A 68 -7.31 26.89 -2.74
C PRO A 68 -6.03 26.95 -3.57
N ASN A 69 -6.09 27.53 -4.77
CA ASN A 69 -4.94 27.72 -5.65
C ASN A 69 -4.30 29.12 -5.56
N TRP A 70 -4.66 29.91 -4.54
CA TRP A 70 -4.06 31.23 -4.32
C TRP A 70 -2.53 31.16 -4.33
N PRO A 71 -1.83 31.87 -5.26
CA PRO A 71 -0.37 31.72 -5.45
C PRO A 71 0.46 32.11 -4.23
N ASP A 72 0.01 33.06 -3.43
CA ASP A 72 0.74 33.60 -2.29
C ASP A 72 0.34 32.98 -0.94
N ARG A 73 -0.53 31.94 -0.95
CA ARG A 73 -0.82 31.16 0.27
C ARG A 73 0.42 30.46 0.81
N ASP A 74 0.48 30.20 2.09
CA ASP A 74 1.47 29.30 2.67
C ASP A 74 1.27 27.86 2.17
N ARG A 75 2.32 27.05 2.19
CA ARG A 75 2.32 25.65 1.76
C ARG A 75 2.45 24.74 2.97
N ILE A 76 1.59 23.75 3.09
CA ILE A 76 1.56 22.82 4.23
C ILE A 76 1.72 21.40 3.71
N ILE A 77 2.91 20.82 3.88
CA ILE A 77 3.27 19.48 3.43
C ILE A 77 3.15 18.51 4.59
N TRP A 78 2.39 17.46 4.42
CA TRP A 78 2.27 16.37 5.38
C TRP A 78 3.16 15.20 4.96
N SER A 79 4.43 15.23 5.39
CA SER A 79 5.38 14.14 5.10
C SER A 79 4.93 12.81 5.71
N THR A 80 4.34 12.87 6.91
CA THR A 80 3.64 11.75 7.55
C THR A 80 2.28 11.48 6.90
N GLY A 81 2.27 11.01 5.65
CA GLY A 81 1.03 10.81 4.89
C GLY A 81 -0.01 9.90 5.55
N HIS A 82 0.40 8.96 6.41
CA HIS A 82 -0.51 8.12 7.20
C HIS A 82 -1.35 8.91 8.22
N LYS A 83 -0.93 10.15 8.59
CA LYS A 83 -1.73 11.08 9.39
C LYS A 83 -2.72 11.89 8.53
N ALA A 84 -3.06 11.42 7.33
CA ALA A 84 -4.03 12.05 6.43
C ALA A 84 -5.33 12.52 7.12
N PRO A 85 -5.92 11.80 8.08
CA PRO A 85 -7.10 12.29 8.79
C PRO A 85 -6.89 13.64 9.48
N SER A 86 -5.69 13.94 10.02
CA SER A 86 -5.38 15.27 10.60
C SER A 86 -5.37 16.35 9.53
N LEU A 87 -4.75 16.09 8.37
CA LEU A 87 -4.79 17.00 7.23
C LEU A 87 -6.23 17.29 6.78
N TYR A 88 -7.03 16.23 6.58
CA TYR A 88 -8.40 16.38 6.11
C TYR A 88 -9.29 17.15 7.10
N LEU A 89 -9.10 16.93 8.40
CA LEU A 89 -9.76 17.67 9.44
C LEU A 89 -9.28 19.13 9.50
N GLY A 90 -7.99 19.39 9.35
CA GLY A 90 -7.45 20.74 9.21
C GLY A 90 -8.10 21.50 8.07
N LEU A 91 -8.20 20.88 6.89
CA LEU A 91 -8.86 21.46 5.72
C LEU A 91 -10.37 21.65 5.93
N ALA A 92 -11.07 20.67 6.50
CA ALA A 92 -12.51 20.73 6.72
C ALA A 92 -12.87 21.82 7.73
N PHE A 93 -12.12 21.94 8.83
CA PHE A 93 -12.35 22.96 9.85
C PHE A 93 -11.93 24.37 9.38
N ALA A 94 -10.98 24.47 8.46
CA ALA A 94 -10.64 25.71 7.77
C ALA A 94 -11.67 26.11 6.68
N GLY A 95 -12.54 25.18 6.23
CA GLY A 95 -13.60 25.43 5.28
C GLY A 95 -13.31 25.08 3.83
N PHE A 96 -12.28 24.27 3.55
CA PHE A 96 -11.97 23.76 2.20
C PHE A 96 -12.95 22.70 1.73
N CYS A 97 -13.53 21.94 2.66
CA CYS A 97 -14.46 20.84 2.38
C CYS A 97 -15.46 20.70 3.54
N PRO A 98 -16.60 20.00 3.31
CA PRO A 98 -17.56 19.69 4.36
C PRO A 98 -16.95 18.82 5.46
N LYS A 99 -17.32 19.07 6.71
CA LYS A 99 -16.80 18.30 7.86
C LYS A 99 -17.32 16.86 7.87
N GLU A 100 -18.53 16.64 7.40
CA GLU A 100 -19.17 15.34 7.29
C GLU A 100 -18.44 14.40 6.31
N ASP A 101 -17.78 14.95 5.30
CA ASP A 101 -17.10 14.19 4.28
C ASP A 101 -15.85 13.44 4.80
N VAL A 102 -15.34 13.78 5.99
CA VAL A 102 -14.25 13.01 6.62
C VAL A 102 -14.67 11.55 6.91
N ALA A 103 -15.98 11.27 6.99
CA ALA A 103 -16.54 9.93 7.11
C ALA A 103 -16.39 9.10 5.83
N LEU A 104 -16.01 9.72 4.70
CA LEU A 104 -15.71 9.05 3.43
C LEU A 104 -14.25 8.60 3.32
N LEU A 105 -13.49 8.71 4.41
CA LEU A 105 -12.09 8.27 4.48
C LEU A 105 -11.92 6.85 3.93
N ARG A 106 -10.94 6.68 3.01
CA ARG A 106 -10.54 5.38 2.43
C ARG A 106 -11.61 4.63 1.64
N LYS A 107 -12.76 5.26 1.34
CA LYS A 107 -13.76 4.66 0.45
C LYS A 107 -13.37 4.84 -1.00
N LEU A 108 -13.72 3.86 -1.83
CA LEU A 108 -13.45 3.91 -3.27
C LEU A 108 -14.12 5.15 -3.90
N TYR A 109 -13.44 5.79 -4.85
CA TYR A 109 -13.79 7.08 -5.50
C TYR A 109 -13.81 8.31 -4.58
N SER A 110 -13.60 8.15 -3.29
CA SER A 110 -13.55 9.28 -2.36
C SER A 110 -12.26 10.10 -2.55
N PRO A 111 -12.31 11.44 -2.44
CA PRO A 111 -11.10 12.25 -2.40
C PRO A 111 -10.28 12.05 -1.12
N TYR A 112 -10.88 11.51 -0.07
CA TYR A 112 -10.27 11.28 1.25
C TYR A 112 -9.50 9.94 1.25
N GLN A 113 -8.42 9.90 0.49
CA GLN A 113 -7.57 8.72 0.31
C GLN A 113 -6.88 8.31 1.62
N GLY A 114 -6.42 7.07 1.71
CA GLY A 114 -5.65 6.56 2.86
C GLY A 114 -4.37 7.36 3.14
N HIS A 115 -3.78 7.89 2.09
CA HIS A 115 -2.67 8.86 2.10
C HIS A 115 -3.02 10.02 1.17
N PRO A 116 -2.57 11.26 1.43
CA PRO A 116 -3.00 12.43 0.69
C PRO A 116 -2.68 12.35 -0.81
N HIS A 117 -3.64 12.73 -1.64
CA HIS A 117 -3.48 12.84 -3.09
C HIS A 117 -3.84 14.25 -3.56
N TRP A 118 -2.87 15.01 -4.06
CA TRP A 118 -3.00 16.44 -4.35
C TRP A 118 -4.04 16.78 -5.45
N LEU A 119 -4.28 15.85 -6.39
CA LEU A 119 -5.27 16.06 -7.45
C LEU A 119 -6.71 15.77 -7.00
N LYS A 120 -6.91 15.11 -5.85
CA LYS A 120 -8.25 14.65 -5.44
C LYS A 120 -8.94 15.58 -4.46
N LEU A 121 -8.20 16.29 -3.61
CA LEU A 121 -8.78 17.16 -2.60
C LEU A 121 -8.13 18.54 -2.62
N PRO A 122 -8.90 19.65 -2.83
CA PRO A 122 -8.39 21.01 -2.75
C PRO A 122 -7.75 21.31 -1.40
N GLY A 123 -6.60 21.99 -1.43
CA GLY A 123 -5.82 22.31 -0.22
C GLY A 123 -4.77 21.26 0.16
N VAL A 124 -4.77 20.09 -0.49
CA VAL A 124 -3.66 19.13 -0.41
C VAL A 124 -2.55 19.60 -1.33
N GLU A 125 -1.38 19.94 -0.79
CA GLU A 125 -0.29 20.54 -1.56
C GLU A 125 0.45 19.52 -2.44
N VAL A 126 0.72 18.33 -1.89
CA VAL A 126 1.44 17.24 -2.56
C VAL A 126 0.92 15.89 -2.10
N SER A 127 1.08 14.89 -2.95
CA SER A 127 0.83 13.49 -2.57
C SER A 127 1.97 12.98 -1.69
N THR A 128 1.63 12.33 -0.57
CA THR A 128 2.59 11.75 0.36
C THR A 128 2.12 10.40 0.86
N GLY A 129 2.99 9.65 1.54
CA GLY A 129 2.69 8.30 2.06
C GLY A 129 3.96 7.48 2.23
N SER A 130 4.93 7.69 1.35
CA SER A 130 6.29 7.16 1.48
C SER A 130 7.09 8.09 2.40
N LEU A 131 7.36 7.63 3.62
CA LEU A 131 8.05 8.42 4.64
C LEU A 131 9.43 8.90 4.16
N GLY A 132 9.87 10.07 4.63
CA GLY A 132 11.16 10.67 4.30
C GLY A 132 11.14 11.62 3.11
N GLN A 133 10.14 11.53 2.21
CA GLN A 133 10.14 12.32 0.96
C GLN A 133 9.62 13.76 1.13
N GLY A 134 8.73 13.99 2.10
CA GLY A 134 8.03 15.27 2.24
C GLY A 134 8.95 16.44 2.52
N LEU A 135 10.03 16.26 3.28
CA LEU A 135 10.99 17.34 3.56
C LEU A 135 11.75 17.77 2.30
N SER A 136 12.16 16.81 1.45
CA SER A 136 12.80 17.13 0.16
C SER A 136 11.86 17.89 -0.77
N ILE A 137 10.59 17.50 -0.81
CA ILE A 137 9.56 18.22 -1.58
C ILE A 137 9.41 19.65 -1.04
N ALA A 138 9.39 19.82 0.30
CA ALA A 138 9.30 21.12 0.95
C ALA A 138 10.52 22.01 0.63
N VAL A 139 11.73 21.44 0.59
CA VAL A 139 12.96 22.13 0.13
C VAL A 139 12.78 22.64 -1.31
N GLY A 140 12.29 21.77 -2.22
CA GLY A 140 12.03 22.15 -3.61
C GLY A 140 11.03 23.31 -3.74
N ILE A 141 9.94 23.27 -2.98
CA ILE A 141 8.92 24.34 -2.95
C ILE A 141 9.51 25.64 -2.37
N ALA A 142 10.32 25.56 -1.31
CA ALA A 142 10.96 26.72 -0.69
C ALA A 142 11.98 27.38 -1.64
N LEU A 143 12.74 26.59 -2.40
CA LEU A 143 13.64 27.06 -3.45
C LEU A 143 12.88 27.75 -4.58
N ALA A 144 11.78 27.15 -5.07
CA ALA A 144 10.93 27.72 -6.10
C ALA A 144 10.36 29.09 -5.66
N ALA A 145 9.85 29.17 -4.42
CA ALA A 145 9.38 30.42 -3.84
C ALA A 145 10.44 31.51 -3.86
N ARG A 146 11.71 31.17 -3.55
CA ARG A 146 12.83 32.11 -3.59
C ARG A 146 13.13 32.58 -5.03
N LEU A 147 13.15 31.65 -5.99
CA LEU A 147 13.39 31.98 -7.41
C LEU A 147 12.31 32.95 -7.92
N ASP A 148 11.07 32.73 -7.54
CA ASP A 148 9.92 33.55 -7.92
C ASP A 148 9.75 34.81 -7.05
N LYS A 149 10.67 35.06 -6.09
CA LYS A 149 10.62 36.17 -5.13
C LYS A 149 9.30 36.22 -4.32
N LYS A 150 8.76 35.05 -3.99
CA LYS A 150 7.54 34.89 -3.17
C LYS A 150 7.89 34.87 -1.69
N ASN A 151 6.95 35.37 -0.87
CA ASN A 151 7.13 35.52 0.57
C ASN A 151 6.37 34.47 1.41
N HIS A 152 5.69 33.52 0.78
CA HIS A 152 4.97 32.49 1.50
C HIS A 152 5.91 31.53 2.24
N ARG A 153 5.41 30.96 3.32
CA ARG A 153 6.12 29.97 4.14
C ARG A 153 5.77 28.56 3.68
N VAL A 154 6.73 27.68 3.87
CA VAL A 154 6.56 26.23 3.62
C VAL A 154 6.68 25.52 4.96
N PHE A 155 5.59 24.89 5.40
CA PHE A 155 5.52 24.04 6.58
C PHE A 155 5.60 22.59 6.18
N CYS A 156 6.44 21.81 6.86
CA CYS A 156 6.56 20.35 6.63
C CYS A 156 6.38 19.60 7.93
N ILE A 157 5.27 18.83 8.02
CA ILE A 157 4.93 18.02 9.19
C ILE A 157 5.56 16.63 9.03
N MET A 158 6.43 16.26 9.96
CA MET A 158 7.17 15.01 10.01
C MET A 158 6.88 14.26 11.31
N GLY A 159 7.18 12.96 11.35
CA GLY A 159 7.22 12.17 12.57
C GLY A 159 8.65 11.94 13.06
N ASP A 160 8.78 11.56 14.33
CA ASP A 160 10.09 11.20 14.92
C ASP A 160 10.62 9.87 14.37
N GLY A 161 9.79 8.84 14.23
CA GLY A 161 10.19 7.59 13.56
C GLY A 161 10.61 7.81 12.10
N GLU A 162 10.00 8.76 11.40
CA GLU A 162 10.36 9.15 10.04
C GLU A 162 11.79 9.71 9.92
N GLN A 163 12.35 10.23 11.01
CA GLN A 163 13.75 10.71 11.05
C GLN A 163 14.78 9.57 10.88
N GLN A 164 14.35 8.32 10.88
CA GLN A 164 15.20 7.16 10.57
C GLN A 164 15.54 7.07 9.08
N GLU A 165 14.73 7.69 8.21
CA GLU A 165 14.96 7.75 6.77
C GLU A 165 16.15 8.64 6.40
N GLY A 166 17.05 8.11 5.57
CA GLY A 166 18.26 8.84 5.14
C GLY A 166 17.94 10.12 4.38
N GLN A 167 16.88 10.13 3.57
CA GLN A 167 16.45 11.28 2.77
C GLN A 167 16.06 12.50 3.62
N ILE A 168 15.62 12.32 4.87
CA ILE A 168 15.39 13.43 5.81
C ILE A 168 16.69 14.21 6.03
N TRP A 169 17.82 13.51 6.22
CA TRP A 169 19.11 14.14 6.50
C TRP A 169 19.74 14.77 5.25
N GLU A 170 19.51 14.20 4.08
CA GLU A 170 19.86 14.84 2.80
C GLU A 170 19.13 16.18 2.66
N ALA A 171 17.81 16.20 2.84
CA ALA A 171 16.98 17.41 2.77
C ALA A 171 17.34 18.43 3.87
N ALA A 172 17.64 17.98 5.08
CA ALA A 172 18.05 18.85 6.18
C ALA A 172 19.39 19.56 5.87
N MET A 173 20.34 18.86 5.28
CA MET A 173 21.61 19.42 4.81
C MET A 173 21.38 20.45 3.69
N GLU A 174 20.56 20.13 2.70
CA GLU A 174 20.22 21.02 1.59
C GLU A 174 19.57 22.32 2.10
N ALA A 175 18.57 22.21 2.98
CA ALA A 175 17.88 23.37 3.54
C ALA A 175 18.84 24.33 4.28
N GLY A 176 19.77 23.78 5.08
CA GLY A 176 20.80 24.54 5.75
C GLY A 176 21.82 25.19 4.78
N HIS A 177 22.30 24.39 3.80
CA HIS A 177 23.23 24.87 2.77
C HIS A 177 22.64 26.04 1.97
N PHE A 178 21.41 25.90 1.50
CA PHE A 178 20.73 26.95 0.74
C PHE A 178 20.13 28.05 1.63
N LYS A 179 20.26 27.96 2.96
CA LYS A 179 19.77 28.97 3.90
C LYS A 179 18.27 29.28 3.70
N LEU A 180 17.43 28.25 3.71
CA LEU A 180 16.01 28.35 3.39
C LEU A 180 15.20 28.83 4.61
N ASP A 181 15.26 30.12 4.92
CA ASP A 181 14.56 30.71 6.06
C ASP A 181 13.03 30.86 5.89
N ASN A 182 12.52 30.48 4.73
CA ASN A 182 11.10 30.31 4.45
C ASN A 182 10.58 28.87 4.68
N LEU A 183 11.45 27.93 5.09
CA LEU A 183 11.12 26.55 5.40
C LEU A 183 11.02 26.32 6.91
N ILE A 184 9.92 25.72 7.34
CA ILE A 184 9.62 25.40 8.74
C ILE A 184 9.28 23.90 8.82
N GLY A 185 10.18 23.11 9.39
CA GLY A 185 9.94 21.71 9.75
C GLY A 185 9.19 21.61 11.10
N ILE A 186 8.31 20.65 11.23
CA ILE A 186 7.60 20.36 12.49
C ILE A 186 7.73 18.84 12.72
N VAL A 187 8.40 18.44 13.79
CA VAL A 187 8.55 17.04 14.17
C VAL A 187 7.55 16.71 15.29
N ASP A 188 6.57 15.84 14.99
CA ASP A 188 5.68 15.25 16.00
C ASP A 188 6.45 14.17 16.75
N ARG A 189 7.13 14.53 17.85
CA ARG A 189 7.92 13.65 18.69
C ARG A 189 7.03 12.91 19.68
N ASN A 190 6.26 11.94 19.21
CA ASN A 190 5.39 11.11 20.03
C ASN A 190 6.07 9.83 20.55
N ARG A 191 7.31 9.59 20.17
CA ARG A 191 8.23 8.52 20.64
C ARG A 191 7.80 7.10 20.32
N LEU A 192 6.72 6.89 19.53
CA LEU A 192 6.20 5.57 19.20
C LEU A 192 6.03 5.37 17.69
N GLN A 193 6.56 4.28 17.18
CA GLN A 193 6.33 3.76 15.83
C GLN A 193 5.55 2.44 15.87
N ILE A 194 5.49 1.66 14.79
CA ILE A 194 4.63 0.46 14.74
C ILE A 194 5.16 -0.64 15.64
N ASP A 195 6.45 -0.92 15.57
CA ASP A 195 7.08 -2.03 16.31
C ASP A 195 7.41 -1.67 17.78
N GLY A 196 7.20 -0.41 18.20
CA GLY A 196 7.44 -0.02 19.60
C GLY A 196 7.97 1.40 19.78
N TRP A 197 8.69 1.62 20.89
CA TRP A 197 9.31 2.90 21.17
C TRP A 197 10.44 3.20 20.18
N VAL A 198 10.49 4.41 19.64
CA VAL A 198 11.54 4.84 18.70
C VAL A 198 12.95 4.58 19.25
N LYS A 199 13.18 4.84 20.55
CA LYS A 199 14.48 4.58 21.19
C LYS A 199 14.88 3.10 21.21
N ASP A 200 13.90 2.19 21.20
CA ASP A 200 14.14 0.75 21.28
C ASP A 200 14.18 0.08 19.90
N VAL A 201 13.45 0.65 18.93
CA VAL A 201 13.43 0.18 17.53
C VAL A 201 14.67 0.67 16.78
N MET A 202 14.85 2.02 16.73
CA MET A 202 16.03 2.69 16.17
C MET A 202 16.07 4.13 16.69
N ASN A 203 16.99 4.41 17.61
CA ASN A 203 17.09 5.71 18.28
C ASN A 203 17.51 6.83 17.31
N VAL A 204 16.73 7.88 17.27
CA VAL A 204 16.99 9.08 16.44
C VAL A 204 17.57 10.26 17.24
N GLU A 205 17.59 10.15 18.57
CA GLU A 205 18.09 11.23 19.42
C GLU A 205 19.63 11.32 19.42
N PRO A 206 20.21 12.52 19.67
CA PRO A 206 19.52 13.80 19.93
C PRO A 206 19.15 14.52 18.64
N LEU A 207 17.85 14.77 18.41
CA LEU A 207 17.37 15.42 17.19
C LEU A 207 17.75 16.89 17.12
N GLU A 208 17.68 17.61 18.23
CA GLU A 208 17.99 19.03 18.32
C GLU A 208 19.43 19.33 17.86
N GLU A 209 20.38 18.51 18.29
CA GLU A 209 21.80 18.68 17.93
C GLU A 209 22.06 18.37 16.45
N LYS A 210 21.40 17.34 15.93
CA LYS A 210 21.53 16.97 14.51
C LYS A 210 21.05 18.09 13.59
N TYR A 211 19.87 18.66 13.86
CA TYR A 211 19.36 19.79 13.07
C TYR A 211 20.22 21.06 13.23
N ARG A 212 20.71 21.37 14.45
CA ARG A 212 21.65 22.47 14.66
C ARG A 212 22.95 22.28 13.86
N ALA A 213 23.46 21.05 13.80
CA ALA A 213 24.67 20.74 13.04
C ALA A 213 24.51 21.00 11.53
N PHE A 214 23.28 20.85 10.99
CA PHE A 214 22.96 21.23 9.62
C PHE A 214 22.61 22.72 9.45
N GLY A 215 22.75 23.55 10.50
CA GLY A 215 22.55 25.01 10.42
C GLY A 215 21.10 25.47 10.61
N TRP A 216 20.22 24.59 11.11
CA TRP A 216 18.84 24.95 11.41
C TRP A 216 18.72 25.69 12.74
N GLU A 217 17.73 26.56 12.82
CA GLU A 217 17.20 27.05 14.09
C GLU A 217 16.27 25.99 14.67
N VAL A 218 16.40 25.71 15.98
CA VAL A 218 15.65 24.63 16.64
C VAL A 218 14.82 25.21 17.79
N ILE A 219 13.53 24.93 17.78
CA ILE A 219 12.56 25.30 18.81
C ILE A 219 11.96 24.02 19.37
N THR A 220 12.11 23.76 20.67
CA THR A 220 11.47 22.61 21.34
C THR A 220 10.29 23.08 22.17
N ILE A 221 9.14 22.41 22.05
CA ILE A 221 7.90 22.77 22.73
C ILE A 221 7.18 21.55 23.29
N ASN A 222 6.29 21.79 24.28
CA ASN A 222 5.21 20.87 24.58
C ASN A 222 4.12 21.01 23.51
N GLY A 223 3.97 19.99 22.62
CA GLY A 223 3.03 20.01 21.51
C GLY A 223 1.55 19.98 21.90
N HIS A 224 1.24 19.85 23.21
CA HIS A 224 -0.11 19.93 23.77
C HIS A 224 -0.37 21.22 24.55
N ASP A 225 0.62 22.08 24.71
CA ASP A 225 0.43 23.44 25.20
C ASP A 225 0.12 24.37 24.01
N MET A 226 -1.15 24.67 23.81
CA MET A 226 -1.60 25.47 22.66
C MET A 226 -0.92 26.84 22.58
N LYS A 227 -0.55 27.44 23.74
CA LYS A 227 0.17 28.71 23.74
C LYS A 227 1.59 28.54 23.19
N GLN A 228 2.34 27.52 23.66
CA GLN A 228 3.67 27.21 23.14
C GLN A 228 3.62 26.86 21.64
N VAL A 229 2.62 26.10 21.22
CA VAL A 229 2.40 25.73 19.81
C VAL A 229 2.24 26.97 18.94
N VAL A 230 1.34 27.89 19.33
CA VAL A 230 1.08 29.12 18.58
C VAL A 230 2.30 30.02 18.58
N ASP A 231 2.92 30.24 19.75
CA ASP A 231 4.10 31.13 19.87
C ASP A 231 5.26 30.62 19.00
N ALA A 232 5.51 29.31 18.99
CA ALA A 232 6.56 28.71 18.17
C ALA A 232 6.29 28.83 16.67
N LEU A 233 5.06 28.54 16.23
CA LEU A 233 4.67 28.63 14.82
C LEU A 233 4.70 30.09 14.32
N GLU A 234 4.17 31.05 15.10
CA GLU A 234 4.19 32.46 14.77
C GLU A 234 5.63 33.02 14.76
N SER A 235 6.48 32.63 15.73
CA SER A 235 7.89 33.00 15.77
C SER A 235 8.65 32.45 14.57
N ALA A 236 8.48 31.18 14.23
CA ALA A 236 9.12 30.57 13.06
C ALA A 236 8.66 31.25 11.76
N LYS A 237 7.37 31.53 11.62
CA LYS A 237 6.81 32.25 10.47
C LYS A 237 7.36 33.66 10.31
N ALA A 238 7.62 34.37 11.40
CA ALA A 238 8.13 35.73 11.39
C ALA A 238 9.64 35.84 11.05
N ARG A 239 10.38 34.73 11.08
CA ARG A 239 11.82 34.71 10.80
C ARG A 239 12.08 34.85 9.31
N THR A 240 12.24 36.07 8.85
CA THR A 240 12.64 36.41 7.48
C THR A 240 14.01 37.03 7.47
N GLY A 241 14.83 36.71 6.46
CA GLY A 241 16.20 37.27 6.32
C GLY A 241 17.21 36.67 7.31
N SER A 242 16.81 35.63 8.09
CA SER A 242 17.70 34.97 9.05
C SER A 242 18.78 34.10 8.38
N GLY A 243 18.49 33.63 7.17
CA GLY A 243 19.31 32.67 6.44
C GLY A 243 19.38 31.28 7.10
N LYS A 244 18.41 30.94 7.96
CA LYS A 244 18.35 29.64 8.62
C LYS A 244 16.93 29.05 8.52
N PRO A 245 16.78 27.82 8.01
CA PRO A 245 15.52 27.08 8.17
C PRO A 245 15.23 26.87 9.65
N THR A 246 13.96 26.69 10.00
CA THR A 246 13.54 26.46 11.39
C THR A 246 12.91 25.08 11.53
N VAL A 247 13.28 24.33 12.57
CA VAL A 247 12.58 23.11 12.98
C VAL A 247 11.95 23.27 14.36
N ILE A 248 10.67 22.94 14.46
CA ILE A 248 9.93 22.86 15.72
C ILE A 248 9.84 21.40 16.10
N ILE A 249 10.48 21.02 17.21
CA ILE A 249 10.38 19.67 17.76
C ILE A 249 9.31 19.72 18.85
N ALA A 250 8.17 19.09 18.57
CA ALA A 250 7.01 19.12 19.44
C ALA A 250 6.90 17.80 20.21
N ASP A 251 7.11 17.85 21.52
CA ASP A 251 6.86 16.73 22.42
C ASP A 251 5.37 16.49 22.54
N THR A 252 4.91 15.32 22.08
CA THR A 252 3.51 14.93 22.05
C THR A 252 3.30 13.54 22.65
N VAL A 253 2.03 13.15 22.79
CA VAL A 253 1.60 11.83 23.26
C VAL A 253 0.81 11.16 22.15
N LYS A 254 1.26 10.00 21.69
CA LYS A 254 0.52 9.20 20.72
C LYS A 254 -0.84 8.78 21.31
N GLY A 255 -1.93 9.02 20.59
CA GLY A 255 -3.28 8.70 21.10
C GLY A 255 -3.87 9.75 22.03
N LYS A 256 -3.35 10.99 22.05
CA LYS A 256 -3.70 12.08 22.97
C LYS A 256 -5.19 12.30 23.15
N GLY A 257 -5.60 12.32 24.43
CA GLY A 257 -6.96 12.58 24.87
C GLY A 257 -7.85 11.33 25.02
N VAL A 258 -7.32 10.15 24.70
CA VAL A 258 -8.03 8.86 24.81
C VAL A 258 -7.17 7.88 25.60
N SER A 259 -7.52 7.65 26.86
CA SER A 259 -6.67 6.96 27.84
C SER A 259 -6.20 5.56 27.42
N PHE A 260 -7.05 4.82 26.72
CA PHE A 260 -6.72 3.47 26.25
C PHE A 260 -5.91 3.47 24.93
N MET A 261 -5.66 4.65 24.33
CA MET A 261 -4.82 4.85 23.14
C MET A 261 -3.49 5.51 23.48
N GLU A 262 -3.44 6.33 24.55
CA GLU A 262 -2.22 7.06 24.93
C GLU A 262 -1.06 6.11 25.17
N ASP A 263 0.08 6.42 24.53
CA ASP A 263 1.34 5.67 24.62
C ASP A 263 1.24 4.16 24.29
N GLN A 264 0.27 3.79 23.43
CA GLN A 264 0.09 2.41 22.97
C GLN A 264 0.48 2.24 21.51
N ALA A 265 1.58 1.54 21.22
CA ALA A 265 2.05 1.26 19.85
C ALA A 265 0.98 0.55 19.00
N GLY A 266 0.19 -0.36 19.58
CA GLY A 266 -0.88 -1.10 18.90
C GLY A 266 -1.96 -0.20 18.29
N TRP A 267 -2.10 1.06 18.72
CA TRP A 267 -3.00 2.04 18.12
C TRP A 267 -2.39 2.82 16.95
N HIS A 268 -1.24 2.42 16.46
CA HIS A 268 -0.69 3.04 15.24
C HIS A 268 -1.63 2.84 14.05
N GLY A 269 -1.97 1.61 13.71
CA GLY A 269 -2.85 1.24 12.58
C GLY A 269 -4.18 0.60 13.00
N LYS A 270 -4.52 0.59 14.29
CA LYS A 270 -5.83 0.15 14.80
C LYS A 270 -6.81 1.30 14.77
N VAL A 271 -8.09 1.00 14.48
CA VAL A 271 -9.20 1.95 14.54
C VAL A 271 -10.19 1.56 15.63
N PRO A 272 -10.91 2.50 16.23
CA PRO A 272 -11.89 2.20 17.26
C PRO A 272 -13.09 1.45 16.67
N ASN A 273 -13.63 0.50 17.42
CA ASN A 273 -14.97 0.01 17.21
C ASN A 273 -16.01 0.99 17.81
N LEU A 274 -17.30 0.69 17.68
CA LEU A 274 -18.36 1.61 18.10
C LEU A 274 -18.35 1.86 19.62
N GLU A 275 -18.06 0.87 20.45
CA GLU A 275 -17.93 0.99 21.90
C GLU A 275 -16.71 1.84 22.27
N GLU A 276 -15.57 1.58 21.66
CA GLU A 276 -14.33 2.36 21.82
C GLU A 276 -14.51 3.81 21.34
N LEU A 277 -15.30 4.04 20.28
CA LEU A 277 -15.66 5.38 19.80
C LEU A 277 -16.42 6.15 20.89
N HIS A 278 -17.52 5.60 21.42
CA HIS A 278 -18.32 6.27 22.45
C HIS A 278 -17.52 6.51 23.73
N LYS A 279 -16.69 5.54 24.14
CA LYS A 279 -15.78 5.72 25.27
C LYS A 279 -14.78 6.87 25.02
N GLY A 280 -14.18 6.94 23.85
CA GLY A 280 -13.25 8.00 23.49
C GLY A 280 -13.93 9.39 23.46
N LEU A 281 -15.13 9.48 22.89
CA LEU A 281 -15.91 10.74 22.90
C LEU A 281 -16.23 11.21 24.32
N LYS A 282 -16.57 10.29 25.22
CA LYS A 282 -16.80 10.59 26.64
C LYS A 282 -15.55 11.11 27.32
N GLU A 283 -14.39 10.49 27.11
CA GLU A 283 -13.11 10.95 27.68
C GLU A 283 -12.70 12.32 27.14
N LEU A 284 -13.06 12.65 25.91
CA LEU A 284 -12.86 13.95 25.29
C LEU A 284 -13.91 15.01 25.75
N GLY A 285 -14.93 14.61 26.53
CA GLY A 285 -16.05 15.50 26.92
C GLY A 285 -16.93 15.90 25.73
N LEU A 286 -17.04 15.02 24.71
CA LEU A 286 -17.77 15.25 23.45
C LEU A 286 -18.96 14.29 23.28
N ASP A 287 -19.41 13.66 24.34
CA ASP A 287 -20.50 12.69 24.37
C ASP A 287 -21.90 13.33 24.40
N GLU A 288 -21.97 14.64 24.54
CA GLU A 288 -23.24 15.37 24.42
C GLU A 288 -23.77 15.36 22.99
N VAL A 289 -25.10 15.25 22.86
CA VAL A 289 -25.80 15.19 21.59
C VAL A 289 -25.47 16.41 20.71
N GLY A 290 -24.88 16.15 19.52
CA GLY A 290 -24.64 17.17 18.49
C GLY A 290 -23.25 17.77 18.46
N GLN A 291 -22.35 17.52 19.42
CA GLN A 291 -20.96 17.99 19.34
C GLN A 291 -20.20 17.30 18.23
N VAL A 292 -20.30 15.95 18.17
CA VAL A 292 -19.87 15.14 17.03
C VAL A 292 -21.09 14.38 16.51
N PRO A 293 -21.58 14.66 15.30
CA PRO A 293 -22.83 14.10 14.80
C PRO A 293 -22.61 12.66 14.26
N VAL A 294 -22.28 11.72 15.16
CA VAL A 294 -21.87 10.35 14.83
C VAL A 294 -22.86 9.66 13.90
N GLU A 295 -24.16 9.68 14.25
CA GLU A 295 -25.20 9.02 13.44
C GLU A 295 -25.29 9.59 12.02
N GLN A 296 -25.15 10.92 11.87
CA GLN A 296 -25.16 11.59 10.56
C GLN A 296 -23.93 11.21 9.74
N LEU A 297 -22.74 11.17 10.37
CA LEU A 297 -21.49 10.75 9.72
C LEU A 297 -21.59 9.30 9.22
N PHE A 298 -22.14 8.40 10.03
CA PHE A 298 -22.33 7.00 9.64
C PHE A 298 -23.37 6.85 8.53
N ALA A 299 -24.48 7.58 8.61
CA ALA A 299 -25.51 7.59 7.57
C ALA A 299 -24.95 8.11 6.23
N HIS A 300 -24.14 9.18 6.28
CA HIS A 300 -23.45 9.73 5.11
C HIS A 300 -22.49 8.71 4.48
N ALA A 301 -21.65 8.07 5.30
CA ALA A 301 -20.73 7.03 4.87
C ALA A 301 -21.46 5.82 4.25
N LYS A 302 -22.58 5.40 4.85
CA LYS A 302 -23.40 4.29 4.34
C LYS A 302 -24.06 4.62 3.00
N LYS A 303 -24.61 5.83 2.88
CA LYS A 303 -25.21 6.28 1.61
C LYS A 303 -24.17 6.29 0.48
N TYR A 304 -22.99 6.83 0.75
CA TYR A 304 -21.89 6.85 -0.22
C TYR A 304 -21.47 5.43 -0.63
N GLN A 305 -21.35 4.51 0.34
CA GLN A 305 -20.99 3.12 0.08
C GLN A 305 -21.98 2.43 -0.87
N ALA A 306 -23.29 2.67 -0.69
CA ALA A 306 -24.32 2.14 -1.59
C ALA A 306 -24.22 2.71 -3.02
N GLU A 307 -23.71 3.93 -3.17
CA GLU A 307 -23.44 4.53 -4.49
C GLU A 307 -22.20 3.90 -5.15
N VAL A 308 -21.16 3.62 -4.36
CA VAL A 308 -19.96 2.88 -4.84
C VAL A 308 -20.36 1.50 -5.35
N GLU A 309 -21.13 0.74 -4.57
CA GLU A 309 -21.58 -0.60 -4.94
C GLU A 309 -22.39 -0.60 -6.25
N ARG A 310 -23.35 0.32 -6.40
CA ARG A 310 -24.11 0.47 -7.65
C ARG A 310 -23.24 0.81 -8.86
N LYS A 311 -22.25 1.68 -8.65
CA LYS A 311 -21.31 2.07 -9.73
C LYS A 311 -20.40 0.91 -10.12
N LEU A 312 -19.93 0.12 -9.17
CA LEU A 312 -19.15 -1.08 -9.47
C LEU A 312 -19.98 -2.14 -10.19
N ASP A 313 -21.19 -2.41 -9.70
CA ASP A 313 -22.08 -3.40 -10.31
C ASP A 313 -22.38 -3.06 -11.78
N SER A 314 -22.57 -1.80 -12.09
CA SER A 314 -22.80 -1.34 -13.48
C SER A 314 -21.62 -1.57 -14.45
N LYS A 315 -20.43 -1.83 -13.92
CA LYS A 315 -19.21 -2.11 -14.72
C LYS A 315 -18.90 -3.59 -14.84
N MET A 316 -19.54 -4.43 -14.02
CA MET A 316 -19.25 -5.85 -13.98
C MET A 316 -19.86 -6.61 -15.16
N PRO A 317 -19.13 -7.56 -15.77
CA PRO A 317 -19.75 -8.56 -16.63
C PRO A 317 -20.73 -9.42 -15.80
N HIS A 318 -21.92 -9.67 -16.37
CA HIS A 318 -22.96 -10.47 -15.71
C HIS A 318 -23.05 -11.86 -16.34
N PHE A 319 -23.26 -12.87 -15.50
CA PHE A 319 -23.38 -14.27 -15.88
C PHE A 319 -24.68 -14.85 -15.30
N HIS A 320 -25.05 -16.06 -15.69
CA HIS A 320 -26.38 -16.62 -15.34
C HIS A 320 -26.58 -16.78 -13.83
N ARG A 321 -25.50 -16.85 -13.02
CA ARG A 321 -25.56 -16.90 -11.54
C ARG A 321 -24.41 -16.10 -10.91
N ASN A 322 -24.48 -15.92 -9.59
CA ASN A 322 -23.39 -15.31 -8.82
C ASN A 322 -22.31 -16.35 -8.55
N TYR A 323 -21.14 -16.15 -9.15
CA TYR A 323 -19.92 -16.95 -8.97
C TYR A 323 -18.97 -16.43 -7.89
N TRP A 324 -19.42 -15.48 -7.08
CA TRP A 324 -18.59 -14.92 -6.02
C TRP A 324 -18.22 -15.96 -4.96
N TRP A 325 -17.07 -15.79 -4.34
CA TRP A 325 -16.57 -16.69 -3.30
C TRP A 325 -17.62 -16.96 -2.21
N ASN A 326 -17.86 -18.23 -1.91
CA ASN A 326 -18.81 -18.67 -0.88
C ASN A 326 -20.28 -18.20 -1.05
N ALA A 327 -20.67 -17.67 -2.19
CA ALA A 327 -22.05 -17.21 -2.43
C ALA A 327 -23.08 -18.35 -2.48
N GLY A 328 -22.70 -19.51 -3.00
CA GLY A 328 -23.58 -20.68 -3.18
C GLY A 328 -23.47 -21.75 -2.09
N GLY A 329 -24.17 -22.87 -2.27
CA GLY A 329 -24.10 -24.06 -1.41
C GLY A 329 -22.88 -24.95 -1.66
N THR A 330 -22.34 -24.92 -2.87
CA THR A 330 -21.16 -25.66 -3.34
C THR A 330 -19.96 -24.76 -3.48
N MET A 331 -18.82 -25.30 -3.86
CA MET A 331 -17.59 -24.56 -4.16
C MET A 331 -17.12 -23.67 -3.00
N LYS A 332 -17.23 -24.20 -1.77
CA LYS A 332 -16.77 -23.48 -0.57
C LYS A 332 -15.26 -23.41 -0.51
N VAL A 333 -14.73 -22.27 -0.05
CA VAL A 333 -13.30 -22.03 0.08
C VAL A 333 -12.99 -21.32 1.40
N GLN A 334 -11.86 -21.68 2.02
CA GLN A 334 -11.30 -20.93 3.15
C GLN A 334 -10.45 -19.78 2.63
N MET A 335 -10.48 -18.66 3.34
CA MET A 335 -9.73 -17.46 2.99
C MET A 335 -8.69 -17.18 4.06
N LYS A 336 -7.42 -17.00 3.67
CA LYS A 336 -6.33 -16.57 4.57
C LYS A 336 -5.32 -15.68 3.85
N PRO A 337 -4.73 -14.68 4.53
CA PRO A 337 -3.66 -13.88 3.95
C PRO A 337 -2.44 -14.74 3.61
N THR A 338 -1.89 -14.57 2.41
CA THR A 338 -0.73 -15.34 1.93
C THR A 338 0.52 -15.09 2.77
N ARG A 339 0.68 -13.86 3.35
CA ARG A 339 1.80 -13.54 4.26
C ARG A 339 1.94 -14.48 5.46
N LEU A 340 0.85 -15.11 5.91
CA LEU A 340 0.92 -16.08 7.02
C LEU A 340 1.78 -17.29 6.67
N GLY A 341 1.81 -17.71 5.40
CA GLY A 341 2.68 -18.81 4.94
C GLY A 341 4.16 -18.46 5.06
N PHE A 342 4.53 -17.21 4.80
CA PHE A 342 5.89 -16.71 5.01
C PHE A 342 6.29 -16.79 6.49
N GLY A 343 5.46 -16.27 7.40
CA GLY A 343 5.72 -16.36 8.84
C GLY A 343 5.81 -17.80 9.34
N GLN A 344 4.91 -18.70 8.89
CA GLN A 344 4.95 -20.14 9.23
C GLN A 344 6.28 -20.78 8.82
N SER A 345 6.81 -20.48 7.64
CA SER A 345 8.09 -20.99 7.17
C SER A 345 9.25 -20.47 8.02
N LEU A 346 9.26 -19.18 8.37
CA LEU A 346 10.29 -18.59 9.26
C LEU A 346 10.25 -19.21 10.65
N ALA A 347 9.06 -19.44 11.20
CA ALA A 347 8.88 -20.12 12.49
C ALA A 347 9.45 -21.54 12.44
N ALA A 348 9.18 -22.30 11.37
CA ALA A 348 9.62 -23.67 11.19
C ALA A 348 11.13 -23.80 10.92
N ASN A 349 11.70 -22.93 10.07
CA ASN A 349 13.06 -23.08 9.54
C ASN A 349 14.10 -22.12 10.14
N GLY A 350 13.70 -21.27 11.10
CA GLY A 350 14.59 -20.26 11.67
C GLY A 350 15.67 -20.80 12.63
N ASP A 351 15.76 -22.10 12.86
CA ASP A 351 16.82 -22.69 13.71
C ASP A 351 18.18 -22.76 12.99
N ASP A 352 18.24 -22.67 11.65
CA ASP A 352 19.50 -22.53 10.92
C ASP A 352 20.25 -21.28 11.41
N PRO A 353 21.47 -21.42 11.98
CA PRO A 353 22.21 -20.31 12.58
C PRO A 353 22.64 -19.23 11.57
N ARG A 354 22.54 -19.51 10.27
CA ARG A 354 22.81 -18.54 9.22
C ARG A 354 21.66 -17.56 9.03
N VAL A 355 20.42 -17.98 9.31
CA VAL A 355 19.23 -17.15 9.11
C VAL A 355 19.23 -15.99 10.10
N VAL A 356 19.22 -14.78 9.58
CA VAL A 356 19.12 -13.51 10.33
C VAL A 356 17.95 -12.72 9.75
N CYS A 357 17.01 -12.30 10.60
CA CYS A 357 15.88 -11.49 10.16
C CYS A 357 16.07 -10.02 10.54
N LEU A 358 15.82 -9.13 9.56
CA LEU A 358 15.95 -7.68 9.72
C LEU A 358 14.55 -7.04 9.76
N GLY A 359 14.24 -6.32 10.83
CA GLY A 359 12.99 -5.62 11.04
C GLY A 359 13.02 -4.19 10.49
N LEU A 360 11.93 -3.78 9.82
CA LEU A 360 11.76 -2.47 9.20
C LEU A 360 10.47 -1.77 9.68
N ASP A 361 10.22 -1.84 10.98
CA ASP A 361 9.09 -1.21 11.69
C ASP A 361 7.67 -1.71 11.30
N ILE A 362 7.57 -2.82 10.57
CA ILE A 362 6.28 -3.43 10.20
C ILE A 362 6.29 -4.95 10.44
N SER A 363 7.06 -5.39 11.41
CA SER A 363 7.42 -6.80 11.59
C SER A 363 6.24 -7.72 11.81
N GLY A 364 5.26 -7.31 12.61
CA GLY A 364 4.01 -8.04 12.82
C GLY A 364 3.10 -8.02 11.58
N SER A 365 3.04 -6.88 10.88
CA SER A 365 2.18 -6.71 9.70
C SER A 365 2.55 -7.66 8.56
N ILE A 366 3.84 -7.92 8.37
CA ILE A 366 4.36 -8.83 7.33
C ILE A 366 4.70 -10.23 7.86
N THR A 367 4.42 -10.48 9.13
CA THR A 367 4.64 -11.78 9.83
C THR A 367 6.10 -12.22 9.94
N ILE A 368 7.08 -11.36 9.67
CA ILE A 368 8.51 -11.70 9.83
C ILE A 368 8.89 -11.91 11.31
N SER A 369 8.13 -11.32 12.25
CA SER A 369 8.28 -11.52 13.69
C SER A 369 8.01 -12.95 14.13
N GLU A 370 7.32 -13.79 13.34
CA GLU A 370 7.14 -15.21 13.62
C GLU A 370 8.48 -15.97 13.70
N PHE A 371 9.54 -15.41 13.12
CA PHE A 371 10.91 -15.92 13.25
C PHE A 371 11.32 -16.17 14.71
N TYR A 372 10.97 -15.28 15.63
CA TYR A 372 11.32 -15.39 17.06
C TYR A 372 10.11 -15.63 17.98
N ALA A 373 8.88 -15.64 17.43
CA ALA A 373 7.68 -15.89 18.23
C ALA A 373 7.75 -17.29 18.87
N GLY A 374 7.66 -17.35 20.20
CA GLY A 374 7.81 -18.61 20.94
C GLY A 374 9.25 -19.21 20.97
N LYS A 375 10.23 -18.48 20.42
CA LYS A 375 11.64 -18.89 20.29
C LYS A 375 12.58 -17.77 20.74
N PRO A 376 12.64 -17.45 22.07
CA PRO A 376 13.38 -16.28 22.57
C PRO A 376 14.88 -16.34 22.24
N GLU A 377 15.46 -17.53 22.09
CA GLU A 377 16.86 -17.73 21.70
C GLU A 377 17.19 -17.16 20.32
N ARG A 378 16.20 -17.05 19.42
CA ARG A 378 16.38 -16.46 18.10
C ARG A 378 16.46 -14.94 18.11
N LYS A 379 16.10 -14.27 19.22
CA LYS A 379 16.17 -12.80 19.34
C LYS A 379 17.57 -12.24 19.09
N SER A 380 18.62 -13.00 19.37
CA SER A 380 20.01 -12.61 19.05
C SER A 380 20.27 -12.48 17.54
N ARG A 381 19.42 -13.07 16.71
CA ARG A 381 19.49 -13.01 15.24
C ARG A 381 18.32 -12.21 14.63
N TRP A 382 17.59 -11.49 15.46
CA TRP A 382 16.61 -10.47 15.07
C TRP A 382 17.22 -9.09 15.25
N ILE A 383 17.31 -8.32 14.18
CA ILE A 383 17.93 -7.01 14.17
C ILE A 383 16.94 -6.00 13.64
N SER A 384 16.45 -5.11 14.50
CA SER A 384 15.63 -3.98 14.03
C SER A 384 16.53 -2.88 13.48
N LEU A 385 16.23 -2.45 12.25
CA LEU A 385 16.94 -1.36 11.56
C LEU A 385 16.07 -0.10 11.42
N GLY A 386 14.83 -0.13 11.93
CA GLY A 386 13.89 0.97 11.86
C GLY A 386 13.40 1.23 10.43
N ILE A 387 12.90 2.44 10.19
CA ILE A 387 12.40 2.86 8.86
C ILE A 387 13.60 3.32 8.02
N ALA A 388 14.41 2.36 7.52
CA ALA A 388 15.65 2.61 6.82
C ALA A 388 15.94 1.52 5.76
N GLU A 389 15.03 1.36 4.81
CA GLU A 389 15.00 0.25 3.87
C GLU A 389 16.24 0.19 2.96
N GLN A 390 16.76 1.33 2.52
CA GLN A 390 17.99 1.42 1.70
C GLN A 390 19.20 0.89 2.49
N SER A 391 19.38 1.36 3.72
CA SER A 391 20.46 0.91 4.61
C SER A 391 20.34 -0.58 4.93
N ALA A 392 19.13 -1.06 5.23
CA ALA A 392 18.88 -2.47 5.52
C ALA A 392 19.22 -3.38 4.34
N THR A 393 18.93 -2.95 3.11
CA THR A 393 19.27 -3.69 1.89
C THR A 393 20.79 -3.86 1.74
N SER A 394 21.56 -2.80 1.93
CA SER A 394 23.03 -2.86 1.87
C SER A 394 23.63 -3.64 3.06
N ALA A 395 23.06 -3.49 4.27
CA ALA A 395 23.47 -4.27 5.44
C ALA A 395 23.23 -5.76 5.24
N ALA A 396 22.09 -6.14 4.64
CA ALA A 396 21.80 -7.54 4.28
C ALA A 396 22.86 -8.12 3.33
N ALA A 397 23.28 -7.34 2.32
CA ALA A 397 24.36 -7.76 1.44
C ALA A 397 25.68 -7.98 2.19
N GLY A 398 26.02 -7.08 3.13
CA GLY A 398 27.20 -7.24 4.00
C GLY A 398 27.14 -8.51 4.85
N MET A 399 25.97 -8.80 5.46
CA MET A 399 25.77 -10.02 6.24
C MET A 399 25.87 -11.29 5.37
N ALA A 400 25.32 -11.25 4.16
CA ALA A 400 25.41 -12.36 3.22
C ALA A 400 26.86 -12.62 2.78
N LYS A 401 27.66 -11.58 2.62
CA LYS A 401 29.11 -11.66 2.35
C LYS A 401 29.84 -12.44 3.45
N GLU A 402 29.42 -12.28 4.72
CA GLU A 402 29.97 -12.98 5.89
C GLU A 402 29.30 -14.35 6.14
N GLY A 403 28.59 -14.90 5.14
CA GLY A 403 28.02 -16.25 5.18
C GLY A 403 26.68 -16.37 5.93
N LYS A 404 26.03 -15.25 6.27
CA LYS A 404 24.67 -15.28 6.80
C LYS A 404 23.65 -15.43 5.66
N LEU A 405 22.43 -15.82 6.02
CA LEU A 405 21.26 -15.80 5.17
C LEU A 405 20.29 -14.71 5.69
N PRO A 406 20.49 -13.46 5.29
CA PRO A 406 19.60 -12.39 5.72
C PRO A 406 18.25 -12.49 5.02
N VAL A 407 17.22 -12.28 5.84
CA VAL A 407 15.83 -12.16 5.43
C VAL A 407 15.35 -10.78 5.87
N PHE A 408 14.93 -9.95 4.93
CA PHE A 408 14.25 -8.71 5.28
C PHE A 408 13.02 -8.52 4.42
N GLY A 409 12.08 -7.72 4.92
CA GLY A 409 10.87 -7.42 4.19
C GLY A 409 10.24 -6.14 4.67
N THR A 410 9.55 -5.52 3.74
CA THR A 410 8.68 -4.37 3.95
C THR A 410 7.54 -4.45 2.94
N TYR A 411 6.69 -3.42 2.84
CA TYR A 411 5.69 -3.40 1.79
C TYR A 411 6.35 -3.43 0.42
N ALA A 412 5.76 -4.16 -0.53
CA ALA A 412 6.37 -4.46 -1.82
C ALA A 412 6.84 -3.20 -2.58
N THR A 413 6.09 -2.11 -2.47
CA THR A 413 6.48 -0.81 -3.04
C THR A 413 7.78 -0.27 -2.44
N PHE A 414 8.02 -0.44 -1.13
CA PHE A 414 9.26 0.02 -0.49
C PHE A 414 10.38 -1.03 -0.64
N ALA A 415 10.06 -2.32 -0.59
CA ALA A 415 11.03 -3.39 -0.78
C ALA A 415 11.69 -3.35 -2.16
N ALA A 416 10.93 -3.04 -3.19
CA ALA A 416 11.39 -3.04 -4.57
C ALA A 416 11.82 -1.64 -5.05
N ALA A 417 10.91 -0.64 -5.02
CA ALA A 417 11.13 0.64 -5.68
C ALA A 417 12.14 1.53 -4.93
N ARG A 418 11.96 1.72 -3.60
CA ARG A 418 12.88 2.56 -2.81
C ARG A 418 14.32 2.05 -2.82
N ASN A 419 14.51 0.73 -2.87
CA ASN A 419 15.80 0.05 -2.71
C ASN A 419 16.38 -0.48 -4.03
N LEU A 420 15.81 -0.12 -5.17
CA LEU A 420 16.14 -0.76 -6.46
C LEU A 420 17.64 -0.68 -6.76
N ASP A 421 18.29 0.46 -6.53
CA ASP A 421 19.72 0.61 -6.75
C ASP A 421 20.55 -0.21 -5.77
N GLN A 422 20.19 -0.25 -4.48
CA GLN A 422 20.87 -1.05 -3.48
C GLN A 422 20.70 -2.56 -3.77
N ILE A 423 19.51 -2.99 -4.17
CA ILE A 423 19.27 -4.38 -4.57
C ILE A 423 20.12 -4.71 -5.80
N ARG A 424 20.11 -3.86 -6.82
CA ARG A 424 20.89 -4.04 -8.04
C ARG A 424 22.38 -4.12 -7.75
N THR A 425 22.90 -3.16 -7.03
CA THR A 425 24.37 -2.99 -6.88
C THR A 425 24.91 -3.82 -5.71
N SER A 426 24.26 -3.77 -4.54
CA SER A 426 24.79 -4.46 -3.36
C SER A 426 24.43 -5.95 -3.31
N ILE A 427 23.27 -6.36 -3.83
CA ILE A 427 22.81 -7.75 -3.74
C ILE A 427 22.99 -8.50 -5.06
N CYS A 428 22.36 -8.03 -6.15
CA CYS A 428 22.31 -8.77 -7.40
C CYS A 428 23.66 -8.83 -8.12
N TYR A 429 24.39 -7.71 -8.20
CA TYR A 429 25.70 -7.66 -8.84
C TYR A 429 26.71 -8.57 -8.15
N GLY A 430 26.67 -8.63 -6.81
CA GLY A 430 27.48 -9.55 -6.01
C GLY A 430 26.95 -10.98 -5.94
N ASN A 431 25.77 -11.24 -6.49
CA ASN A 431 25.06 -12.53 -6.40
C ASN A 431 24.92 -13.06 -4.96
N PHE A 432 24.63 -12.16 -4.01
CA PHE A 432 24.54 -12.51 -2.59
C PHE A 432 23.24 -13.23 -2.24
N ASN A 433 23.35 -14.16 -1.31
CA ASN A 433 22.23 -14.99 -0.84
C ASN A 433 21.34 -14.25 0.14
N VAL A 434 20.44 -13.41 -0.36
CA VAL A 434 19.51 -12.57 0.42
C VAL A 434 18.07 -12.88 0.02
N LEU A 435 17.18 -13.08 0.99
CA LEU A 435 15.73 -13.20 0.77
C LEU A 435 15.05 -11.86 1.07
N ILE A 436 14.43 -11.30 0.05
CA ILE A 436 13.65 -10.06 0.12
C ILE A 436 12.16 -10.40 0.09
N ALA A 437 11.42 -10.00 1.10
CA ALA A 437 9.98 -10.20 1.18
C ALA A 437 9.23 -8.90 0.81
N GLY A 438 8.61 -8.88 -0.36
CA GLY A 438 7.71 -7.82 -0.81
C GLY A 438 6.28 -8.10 -0.35
N ALA A 439 5.92 -7.57 0.80
CA ALA A 439 4.59 -7.76 1.37
C ALA A 439 3.57 -6.78 0.80
N HIS A 440 2.30 -7.18 0.79
CA HIS A 440 1.20 -6.31 0.41
C HIS A 440 1.35 -5.75 -1.02
N GLY A 441 1.64 -6.63 -2.00
CA GLY A 441 1.69 -6.22 -3.41
C GLY A 441 0.32 -6.22 -4.09
N GLY A 442 0.22 -5.50 -5.22
CA GLY A 442 -0.97 -5.46 -6.07
C GLY A 442 -2.06 -4.51 -5.63
N VAL A 443 -3.14 -4.46 -6.39
CA VAL A 443 -4.30 -3.60 -6.10
C VAL A 443 -5.07 -4.03 -4.85
N SER A 444 -5.01 -5.31 -4.49
CA SER A 444 -5.68 -5.89 -3.32
C SER A 444 -5.12 -5.44 -1.96
N VAL A 445 -4.09 -4.59 -1.94
CA VAL A 445 -3.63 -3.90 -0.71
C VAL A 445 -4.76 -3.13 -0.04
N GLY A 446 -5.63 -2.53 -0.84
CA GLY A 446 -6.90 -1.99 -0.35
C GLY A 446 -6.81 -0.55 0.16
N PRO A 447 -7.26 -0.29 1.41
CA PRO A 447 -7.56 1.08 1.90
C PRO A 447 -6.35 2.03 1.96
N ASP A 448 -5.12 1.52 2.03
CA ASP A 448 -3.92 2.36 2.07
C ASP A 448 -3.70 3.11 0.74
N GLY A 449 -4.23 2.58 -0.36
CA GLY A 449 -4.27 3.27 -1.65
C GLY A 449 -2.94 3.25 -2.40
N ALA A 450 -2.86 4.07 -3.44
CA ALA A 450 -1.81 4.08 -4.45
C ALA A 450 -0.36 4.09 -3.92
N THR A 451 -0.11 4.75 -2.79
CA THR A 451 1.23 4.85 -2.20
C THR A 451 1.76 3.53 -1.62
N HIS A 452 0.88 2.56 -1.42
CA HIS A 452 1.20 1.25 -0.84
C HIS A 452 0.88 0.08 -1.77
N GLN A 453 0.17 0.32 -2.87
CA GLN A 453 -0.13 -0.67 -3.90
C GLN A 453 1.05 -0.79 -4.87
N ALA A 454 1.92 -1.77 -4.63
CA ALA A 454 3.00 -2.07 -5.57
C ALA A 454 2.42 -2.67 -6.85
N LEU A 455 2.49 -1.94 -7.93
CA LEU A 455 2.00 -2.36 -9.25
C LEU A 455 3.12 -2.63 -10.24
N GLU A 456 4.35 -2.24 -9.91
CA GLU A 456 5.55 -2.32 -10.74
C GLU A 456 6.67 -3.18 -10.13
N ASP A 457 6.51 -3.65 -8.90
CA ASP A 457 7.55 -4.36 -8.13
C ASP A 457 8.05 -5.64 -8.81
N CYS A 458 7.13 -6.49 -9.27
CA CYS A 458 7.47 -7.73 -9.96
C CYS A 458 8.25 -7.46 -11.25
N PHE A 459 7.85 -6.45 -12.01
CA PHE A 459 8.54 -6.06 -13.24
C PHE A 459 9.96 -5.56 -12.94
N ALA A 460 10.12 -4.67 -11.97
CA ALA A 460 11.41 -4.14 -11.56
C ALA A 460 12.36 -5.26 -11.10
N MET A 461 11.86 -6.19 -10.27
CA MET A 461 12.65 -7.31 -9.77
C MET A 461 13.00 -8.31 -10.88
N CYS A 462 12.09 -8.63 -11.79
CA CYS A 462 12.38 -9.49 -12.93
C CYS A 462 13.44 -8.90 -13.89
N GLY A 463 13.53 -7.58 -13.99
CA GLY A 463 14.53 -6.87 -14.80
C GLY A 463 15.96 -6.98 -14.27
N LEU A 464 16.17 -7.30 -12.99
CA LEU A 464 17.51 -7.37 -12.39
C LEU A 464 18.21 -8.68 -12.71
N PRO A 465 19.47 -8.69 -13.23
CA PRO A 465 20.26 -9.89 -13.37
C PRO A 465 20.42 -10.63 -12.02
N ASN A 466 20.51 -11.96 -12.05
CA ASN A 466 20.64 -12.86 -10.90
C ASN A 466 19.46 -12.90 -9.93
N MET A 467 18.53 -11.94 -9.99
CA MET A 467 17.33 -11.95 -9.14
C MET A 467 16.40 -13.12 -9.53
N ASN A 468 15.85 -13.79 -8.54
CA ASN A 468 14.80 -14.79 -8.68
C ASN A 468 13.50 -14.24 -8.07
N VAL A 469 12.36 -14.44 -8.75
CA VAL A 469 11.09 -13.81 -8.37
C VAL A 469 9.99 -14.84 -8.24
N VAL A 470 9.36 -14.90 -7.07
CA VAL A 470 8.29 -15.88 -6.75
C VAL A 470 7.06 -15.13 -6.25
N VAL A 471 5.88 -15.47 -6.78
CA VAL A 471 4.58 -14.85 -6.48
C VAL A 471 3.55 -15.96 -6.21
N PRO A 472 3.53 -16.54 -5.01
CA PRO A 472 2.65 -17.67 -4.66
C PRO A 472 1.19 -17.27 -4.56
N CYS A 473 0.28 -18.19 -4.84
CA CYS A 473 -1.14 -17.93 -4.97
C CYS A 473 -1.92 -17.96 -3.65
N ASP A 474 -1.47 -18.74 -2.67
CA ASP A 474 -2.15 -18.88 -1.36
C ASP A 474 -1.16 -19.12 -0.21
N ILE A 475 -1.68 -19.28 1.01
CA ILE A 475 -0.88 -19.49 2.22
C ILE A 475 -0.01 -20.74 2.15
N ILE A 476 -0.50 -21.85 1.57
CA ILE A 476 0.21 -23.13 1.54
C ILE A 476 1.34 -23.06 0.52
N GLU A 477 1.07 -22.53 -0.67
CA GLU A 477 2.11 -22.33 -1.69
C GLU A 477 3.15 -21.31 -1.21
N THR A 478 2.74 -20.24 -0.50
CA THR A 478 3.68 -19.26 0.09
C THR A 478 4.63 -19.93 1.08
N ARG A 479 4.12 -20.82 1.94
CA ARG A 479 4.96 -21.57 2.88
C ARG A 479 5.95 -22.45 2.14
N LYS A 480 5.50 -23.26 1.17
CA LYS A 480 6.37 -24.15 0.37
C LYS A 480 7.43 -23.37 -0.42
N ALA A 481 7.04 -22.24 -1.00
CA ALA A 481 7.95 -21.35 -1.71
C ALA A 481 9.02 -20.78 -0.77
N THR A 482 8.63 -20.30 0.40
CA THR A 482 9.56 -19.76 1.39
C THR A 482 10.50 -20.83 1.93
N ASP A 483 10.00 -22.04 2.22
CA ASP A 483 10.83 -23.19 2.62
C ASP A 483 11.91 -23.49 1.58
N TYR A 484 11.55 -23.50 0.29
CA TYR A 484 12.50 -23.72 -0.78
C TYR A 484 13.56 -22.60 -0.88
N LEU A 485 13.11 -21.34 -0.82
CA LEU A 485 13.98 -20.16 -0.91
C LEU A 485 14.94 -20.05 0.26
N LEU A 486 14.54 -20.47 1.46
CA LEU A 486 15.40 -20.49 2.65
C LEU A 486 16.40 -21.66 2.63
N LEU A 487 15.92 -22.87 2.33
CA LEU A 487 16.68 -24.08 2.57
C LEU A 487 17.50 -24.58 1.37
N LYS A 488 17.04 -24.29 0.15
CA LYS A 488 17.58 -24.92 -1.06
C LYS A 488 18.13 -23.93 -2.07
N HIS A 489 17.56 -22.72 -2.16
CA HIS A 489 17.99 -21.76 -3.17
C HIS A 489 19.14 -20.87 -2.66
N VAL A 490 20.14 -20.65 -3.51
CA VAL A 490 21.28 -19.77 -3.24
C VAL A 490 21.28 -18.62 -4.26
N GLY A 491 21.48 -17.39 -3.79
CA GLY A 491 21.50 -16.20 -4.62
C GLY A 491 20.38 -15.21 -4.24
N PRO A 492 20.27 -14.08 -4.98
CA PRO A 492 19.24 -13.07 -4.76
C PRO A 492 17.84 -13.62 -5.03
N LYS A 493 16.91 -13.34 -4.13
CA LYS A 493 15.55 -13.84 -4.25
C LYS A 493 14.54 -12.87 -3.65
N TYR A 494 13.45 -12.68 -4.39
CA TYR A 494 12.31 -11.87 -4.04
C TYR A 494 11.06 -12.74 -3.99
N ILE A 495 10.34 -12.69 -2.88
CA ILE A 495 9.03 -13.31 -2.73
C ILE A 495 7.97 -12.23 -2.50
N ARG A 496 6.91 -12.23 -3.31
CA ARG A 496 5.82 -11.27 -3.20
C ARG A 496 4.56 -11.95 -2.70
N PHE A 497 3.87 -11.34 -1.75
CA PHE A 497 2.61 -11.86 -1.24
C PHE A 497 1.61 -10.75 -0.91
N ALA A 498 0.31 -11.14 -0.94
CA ALA A 498 -0.82 -10.24 -0.75
C ALA A 498 -1.10 -9.96 0.74
N ARG A 499 -1.78 -8.83 0.99
CA ARG A 499 -2.27 -8.43 2.31
C ARG A 499 -3.59 -9.11 2.65
N GLU A 500 -4.51 -9.11 1.68
CA GLU A 500 -5.89 -9.55 1.87
C GLU A 500 -5.98 -11.07 2.01
N ALA A 501 -7.06 -11.52 2.63
CA ALA A 501 -7.36 -12.94 2.69
C ALA A 501 -7.64 -13.47 1.29
N THR A 502 -6.79 -14.40 0.84
CA THR A 502 -6.85 -15.04 -0.47
C THR A 502 -7.44 -16.45 -0.32
N PRO A 503 -8.24 -16.92 -1.29
CA PRO A 503 -8.72 -18.30 -1.30
C PRO A 503 -7.59 -19.30 -1.21
N ILE A 504 -7.74 -20.30 -0.34
CA ILE A 504 -6.82 -21.43 -0.25
C ILE A 504 -7.22 -22.42 -1.34
N VAL A 505 -6.41 -22.53 -2.38
CA VAL A 505 -6.67 -23.35 -3.57
C VAL A 505 -5.62 -24.44 -3.79
N THR A 506 -4.60 -24.49 -2.94
CA THR A 506 -3.60 -25.56 -2.89
C THR A 506 -3.71 -26.35 -1.59
N ASP A 507 -3.08 -27.52 -1.55
CA ASP A 507 -2.95 -28.38 -0.39
C ASP A 507 -1.53 -28.92 -0.21
N GLU A 508 -1.29 -29.76 0.78
CA GLU A 508 0.04 -30.34 1.04
C GLU A 508 0.51 -31.27 -0.12
N LYS A 509 -0.40 -31.84 -0.90
CA LYS A 509 -0.08 -32.72 -2.04
C LYS A 509 0.21 -31.93 -3.31
N THR A 510 -0.28 -30.69 -3.42
CA THR A 510 -0.03 -29.82 -4.57
C THR A 510 1.49 -29.65 -4.77
N PRO A 511 2.04 -29.97 -5.92
CA PRO A 511 3.49 -29.89 -6.14
C PRO A 511 3.95 -28.41 -6.13
N PHE A 512 5.12 -28.16 -5.57
CA PHE A 512 5.86 -26.92 -5.72
C PHE A 512 7.27 -27.24 -6.22
N VAL A 513 7.52 -26.92 -7.48
CA VAL A 513 8.83 -27.09 -8.11
C VAL A 513 9.29 -25.73 -8.63
N PHE A 514 10.32 -25.17 -8.03
CA PHE A 514 10.83 -23.85 -8.40
C PHE A 514 11.14 -23.73 -9.90
N GLY A 515 10.59 -22.71 -10.55
CA GLY A 515 10.75 -22.49 -12.00
C GLY A 515 9.91 -23.40 -12.90
N LYS A 516 8.99 -24.20 -12.34
CA LYS A 516 8.08 -25.05 -13.10
C LYS A 516 6.63 -24.74 -12.76
N ALA A 517 5.78 -24.67 -13.78
CA ALA A 517 4.37 -24.37 -13.65
C ALA A 517 3.55 -25.60 -13.24
N ASN A 518 2.44 -25.34 -12.54
CA ASN A 518 1.38 -26.32 -12.34
C ASN A 518 0.23 -26.07 -13.33
N VAL A 519 -0.33 -27.13 -13.89
CA VAL A 519 -1.62 -27.11 -14.59
C VAL A 519 -2.74 -27.34 -13.60
N ILE A 520 -3.77 -26.49 -13.62
CA ILE A 520 -4.97 -26.60 -12.83
C ILE A 520 -6.18 -26.74 -13.77
N ARG A 521 -7.04 -27.73 -13.53
CA ARG A 521 -8.23 -28.03 -14.34
C ARG A 521 -9.47 -28.18 -13.48
N LEU A 522 -10.55 -27.50 -13.85
CA LEU A 522 -11.88 -27.79 -13.31
C LEU A 522 -12.35 -29.16 -13.83
N ARG A 523 -12.69 -30.07 -12.91
CA ARG A 523 -13.24 -31.38 -13.26
C ARG A 523 -14.76 -31.42 -13.14
N ARG A 524 -15.29 -30.95 -12.02
CA ARG A 524 -16.73 -30.88 -11.74
C ARG A 524 -16.98 -29.99 -10.50
N GLU A 525 -18.17 -29.48 -10.36
CA GLU A 525 -18.55 -28.88 -9.07
C GLU A 525 -18.41 -29.89 -7.93
N ALA A 526 -17.96 -29.41 -6.78
CA ALA A 526 -17.80 -30.18 -5.56
C ALA A 526 -18.28 -29.39 -4.34
N ALA A 527 -18.30 -30.02 -3.17
CA ALA A 527 -18.68 -29.35 -1.92
C ALA A 527 -17.73 -28.20 -1.60
N ASN A 528 -16.42 -28.42 -1.80
CA ASN A 528 -15.39 -27.40 -1.65
C ASN A 528 -14.63 -27.16 -2.98
N PHE A 529 -13.98 -26.00 -3.06
CA PHE A 529 -13.33 -25.53 -4.27
C PHE A 529 -12.11 -26.36 -4.68
N ILE A 530 -11.34 -26.84 -3.69
CA ILE A 530 -10.12 -27.63 -3.98
C ILE A 530 -10.50 -28.98 -4.63
N GLU A 531 -11.53 -29.66 -4.13
CA GLU A 531 -11.97 -30.94 -4.69
C GLU A 531 -12.56 -30.86 -6.10
N ALA A 532 -12.97 -29.65 -6.51
CA ALA A 532 -13.49 -29.41 -7.85
C ALA A 532 -12.38 -29.40 -8.92
N PHE A 533 -11.15 -29.12 -8.51
CA PHE A 533 -10.01 -28.94 -9.42
C PHE A 533 -8.96 -30.04 -9.25
N GLU A 534 -8.36 -30.42 -10.35
CA GLU A 534 -7.17 -31.26 -10.37
C GLU A 534 -5.96 -30.38 -10.64
N THR A 535 -4.89 -30.55 -9.83
CA THR A 535 -3.62 -29.84 -10.00
C THR A 535 -2.49 -30.86 -10.23
N LYS A 536 -1.74 -30.68 -11.30
CA LYS A 536 -0.58 -31.50 -11.67
C LYS A 536 0.59 -30.61 -12.04
N LEU A 537 1.82 -31.12 -11.89
CA LEU A 537 2.98 -30.49 -12.50
C LEU A 537 2.80 -30.47 -14.03
N GLU A 538 3.12 -29.37 -14.68
CA GLU A 538 2.91 -29.22 -16.13
C GLU A 538 3.62 -30.31 -16.94
N SER A 539 4.82 -30.72 -16.57
CA SER A 539 5.56 -31.80 -17.23
C SER A 539 4.88 -33.18 -17.19
N GLU A 540 3.93 -33.37 -16.26
CA GLU A 540 3.12 -34.59 -16.10
C GLU A 540 1.74 -34.48 -16.77
N TYR A 541 1.40 -33.28 -17.27
CA TYR A 541 0.12 -33.01 -17.87
C TYR A 541 0.09 -33.44 -19.35
N ARG A 542 -1.07 -33.94 -19.77
CA ARG A 542 -1.36 -34.26 -21.18
C ARG A 542 -2.51 -33.39 -21.66
N ASP A 543 -2.41 -32.94 -22.89
CA ASP A 543 -3.48 -32.16 -23.52
C ASP A 543 -4.81 -32.93 -23.53
N GLU A 544 -5.88 -32.22 -23.15
CA GLU A 544 -7.24 -32.71 -23.09
C GLU A 544 -8.19 -31.91 -23.99
N CYS A 545 -7.64 -31.26 -25.03
CA CYS A 545 -8.38 -30.44 -26.01
C CYS A 545 -9.09 -29.22 -25.39
N GLU A 546 -8.40 -28.46 -24.57
CA GLU A 546 -8.93 -27.24 -23.98
C GLU A 546 -9.11 -26.10 -24.99
N ASP A 547 -10.14 -25.27 -24.77
CA ASP A 547 -10.44 -24.14 -25.64
C ASP A 547 -9.43 -23.00 -25.52
N LEU A 548 -8.86 -22.81 -24.30
CA LEU A 548 -7.89 -21.77 -23.99
C LEU A 548 -7.00 -22.14 -22.82
N THR A 549 -5.88 -21.41 -22.73
CA THR A 549 -5.01 -21.40 -21.53
C THR A 549 -5.09 -20.04 -20.84
N ILE A 550 -5.26 -20.04 -19.51
CA ILE A 550 -5.09 -18.85 -18.67
C ILE A 550 -3.79 -19.00 -17.87
N THR A 551 -2.82 -18.11 -18.08
CA THR A 551 -1.61 -18.04 -17.27
C THR A 551 -1.80 -17.01 -16.16
N ALA A 552 -1.59 -17.40 -14.91
CA ALA A 552 -1.83 -16.52 -13.77
C ALA A 552 -0.74 -16.68 -12.70
N CYS A 553 -0.54 -15.65 -11.88
CA CYS A 553 0.36 -15.69 -10.73
C CYS A 553 -0.28 -15.06 -9.50
N GLY A 554 0.16 -15.46 -8.31
CA GLY A 554 -0.32 -14.90 -7.06
C GLY A 554 -1.84 -15.00 -6.89
N PRO A 555 -2.49 -13.99 -6.31
CA PRO A 555 -3.94 -13.98 -6.08
C PRO A 555 -4.80 -14.10 -7.34
N MET A 556 -4.21 -13.94 -8.53
CA MET A 556 -4.95 -14.12 -9.79
C MET A 556 -5.14 -15.59 -10.16
N VAL A 557 -4.43 -16.52 -9.55
CA VAL A 557 -4.66 -17.97 -9.75
C VAL A 557 -6.04 -18.39 -9.29
N PRO A 558 -6.48 -18.12 -8.03
CA PRO A 558 -7.86 -18.38 -7.62
C PRO A 558 -8.91 -17.65 -8.46
N GLU A 559 -8.63 -16.42 -8.94
CA GLU A 559 -9.54 -15.69 -9.85
C GLU A 559 -9.62 -16.39 -11.22
N ALA A 560 -8.50 -16.90 -11.76
CA ALA A 560 -8.49 -17.69 -12.98
C ALA A 560 -9.25 -19.01 -12.81
N MET A 561 -9.16 -19.65 -11.64
CA MET A 561 -9.94 -20.86 -11.34
C MET A 561 -11.46 -20.56 -11.29
N ARG A 562 -11.85 -19.44 -10.70
CA ARG A 562 -13.24 -18.99 -10.69
C ARG A 562 -13.72 -18.63 -12.11
N ALA A 563 -12.85 -18.02 -12.93
CA ALA A 563 -13.13 -17.73 -14.34
C ALA A 563 -13.32 -19.02 -15.16
N ALA A 564 -12.51 -20.05 -14.92
CA ALA A 564 -12.68 -21.36 -15.55
C ALA A 564 -14.03 -22.02 -15.17
N TRP A 565 -14.48 -21.83 -13.93
CA TRP A 565 -15.81 -22.26 -13.51
C TRP A 565 -16.92 -21.52 -14.28
N ILE A 566 -16.86 -20.19 -14.39
CA ILE A 566 -17.78 -19.39 -15.20
C ILE A 566 -17.79 -19.89 -16.66
N LEU A 567 -16.61 -20.03 -17.26
CA LEU A 567 -16.46 -20.45 -18.67
C LEU A 567 -17.07 -21.84 -18.94
N LYS A 568 -16.89 -22.76 -18.00
CA LYS A 568 -17.46 -24.09 -18.10
C LYS A 568 -18.99 -24.10 -18.03
N GLU A 569 -19.55 -23.43 -17.02
CA GLU A 569 -20.99 -23.44 -16.73
C GLU A 569 -21.82 -22.60 -17.70
N ASP A 570 -21.35 -21.39 -18.06
CA ASP A 570 -22.09 -20.47 -18.93
C ASP A 570 -21.88 -20.75 -20.42
N PHE A 571 -20.70 -21.26 -20.80
CA PHE A 571 -20.29 -21.38 -22.21
C PHE A 571 -19.86 -22.78 -22.64
N GLY A 572 -19.68 -23.71 -21.72
CA GLY A 572 -19.20 -25.05 -22.00
C GLY A 572 -17.72 -25.11 -22.41
N TYR A 573 -16.92 -24.07 -22.15
CA TYR A 573 -15.50 -24.01 -22.52
C TYR A 573 -14.62 -24.72 -21.49
N GLU A 574 -13.70 -25.52 -22.00
CA GLU A 574 -12.68 -26.19 -21.20
C GLU A 574 -11.44 -25.29 -21.09
N THR A 575 -10.98 -25.07 -19.86
CA THR A 575 -9.90 -24.14 -19.57
C THR A 575 -8.72 -24.85 -18.93
N ARG A 576 -7.52 -24.63 -19.48
CA ARG A 576 -6.24 -24.96 -18.83
C ARG A 576 -5.76 -23.71 -18.06
N ILE A 577 -5.42 -23.85 -16.78
CA ILE A 577 -4.82 -22.78 -16.00
C ILE A 577 -3.36 -23.16 -15.74
N LEU A 578 -2.43 -22.26 -16.05
CA LEU A 578 -1.05 -22.35 -15.64
C LEU A 578 -0.81 -21.47 -14.41
N ASN A 579 -0.56 -22.10 -13.26
CA ASN A 579 -0.09 -21.39 -12.07
C ASN A 579 1.42 -21.11 -12.24
N MET A 580 1.73 -19.84 -12.54
CA MET A 580 3.09 -19.34 -12.74
C MET A 580 3.62 -18.75 -11.42
N HIS A 581 3.72 -19.57 -10.37
CA HIS A 581 4.20 -19.11 -9.06
C HIS A 581 5.64 -18.60 -9.07
N THR A 582 6.44 -18.92 -10.10
CA THR A 582 7.79 -18.40 -10.31
C THR A 582 7.81 -17.59 -11.60
N LEU A 583 8.02 -16.27 -11.48
CA LEU A 583 8.13 -15.36 -12.64
C LEU A 583 9.54 -15.34 -13.21
N LYS A 584 10.54 -15.61 -12.36
CA LYS A 584 11.94 -15.71 -12.82
C LYS A 584 12.70 -16.74 -11.96
N PRO A 585 13.21 -17.83 -12.57
CA PRO A 585 13.06 -18.17 -13.98
C PRO A 585 11.63 -18.55 -14.37
N LEU A 586 11.22 -18.17 -15.57
CA LEU A 586 9.90 -18.49 -16.12
C LEU A 586 9.91 -19.87 -16.78
N ASP A 587 8.84 -20.66 -16.61
CA ASP A 587 8.66 -21.93 -17.32
C ASP A 587 8.19 -21.70 -18.77
N THR A 588 9.13 -21.34 -19.64
CA THR A 588 8.85 -21.06 -21.04
C THR A 588 8.40 -22.30 -21.81
N GLU A 589 8.84 -23.49 -21.41
CA GLU A 589 8.42 -24.75 -22.02
C GLU A 589 6.92 -25.00 -21.82
N ALA A 590 6.45 -24.80 -20.59
CA ALA A 590 5.03 -24.90 -20.24
C ALA A 590 4.16 -23.94 -21.07
N ILE A 591 4.59 -22.68 -21.21
CA ILE A 591 3.90 -21.66 -22.00
C ILE A 591 3.82 -22.05 -23.48
N VAL A 592 4.94 -22.46 -24.07
CA VAL A 592 5.01 -22.85 -25.50
C VAL A 592 4.12 -24.06 -25.78
N ARG A 593 4.13 -25.06 -24.90
CA ARG A 593 3.30 -26.25 -25.03
C ARG A 593 1.81 -25.87 -24.94
N ALA A 594 1.42 -25.10 -23.91
CA ALA A 594 0.05 -24.67 -23.72
C ALA A 594 -0.45 -23.79 -24.90
N ALA A 595 0.37 -22.88 -25.40
CA ALA A 595 0.05 -22.07 -26.57
C ALA A 595 -0.17 -22.89 -27.83
N ARG A 596 0.68 -23.91 -28.07
CA ARG A 596 0.52 -24.83 -29.20
C ARG A 596 -0.79 -25.62 -29.10
N ASP A 597 -1.10 -26.13 -27.91
CA ASP A 597 -2.24 -27.03 -27.71
C ASP A 597 -3.57 -26.25 -27.81
N THR A 598 -3.69 -25.08 -27.16
CA THR A 598 -4.94 -24.33 -27.07
C THR A 598 -5.10 -23.21 -28.12
N SER A 599 -4.00 -22.69 -28.67
CA SER A 599 -3.96 -21.52 -29.59
C SER A 599 -4.55 -20.23 -29.04
N VAL A 600 -5.05 -20.20 -27.82
CA VAL A 600 -5.54 -19.01 -27.11
C VAL A 600 -4.89 -18.94 -25.74
N VAL A 601 -4.15 -17.86 -25.47
CA VAL A 601 -3.45 -17.65 -24.20
C VAL A 601 -3.85 -16.31 -23.60
N LEU A 602 -4.46 -16.33 -22.42
CA LEU A 602 -4.83 -15.16 -21.63
C LEU A 602 -3.95 -15.09 -20.40
N THR A 603 -3.28 -13.97 -20.15
CA THR A 603 -2.56 -13.74 -18.90
C THR A 603 -3.39 -12.97 -17.89
N ALA A 604 -3.22 -13.27 -16.59
CA ALA A 604 -3.90 -12.57 -15.50
C ALA A 604 -2.91 -12.24 -14.38
N GLU A 605 -2.77 -10.94 -14.09
CA GLU A 605 -1.87 -10.39 -13.07
C GLU A 605 -2.54 -9.20 -12.35
N GLU A 606 -2.38 -9.05 -11.02
CA GLU A 606 -3.05 -7.97 -10.24
C GLU A 606 -2.21 -6.66 -10.14
N HIS A 607 -1.26 -6.49 -11.01
CA HIS A 607 -0.34 -5.36 -11.10
C HIS A 607 -0.32 -4.83 -12.54
N GLN A 608 0.57 -3.88 -12.85
CA GLN A 608 0.70 -3.37 -14.23
C GLN A 608 0.94 -4.53 -15.19
N ILE A 609 0.22 -4.53 -16.31
CA ILE A 609 0.42 -5.53 -17.37
C ILE A 609 1.88 -5.48 -17.81
N GLY A 610 2.58 -6.61 -17.67
CA GLY A 610 3.95 -6.72 -18.15
C GLY A 610 4.87 -7.64 -17.38
N ALA A 611 4.70 -7.81 -16.08
CA ALA A 611 5.56 -8.71 -15.32
C ALA A 611 5.37 -10.19 -15.70
N LEU A 612 4.15 -10.59 -16.05
CA LEU A 612 3.83 -11.92 -16.57
C LEU A 612 3.50 -11.87 -18.08
N ALA A 613 2.65 -10.92 -18.50
CA ALA A 613 2.14 -10.88 -19.87
C ALA A 613 3.26 -10.73 -20.93
N TRP A 614 4.24 -9.87 -20.71
CA TRP A 614 5.31 -9.65 -21.69
C TRP A 614 6.27 -10.85 -21.79
N PRO A 615 6.76 -11.46 -20.71
CA PRO A 615 7.53 -12.70 -20.81
C PRO A 615 6.76 -13.85 -21.45
N VAL A 616 5.45 -13.99 -21.19
CA VAL A 616 4.58 -14.98 -21.86
C VAL A 616 4.51 -14.71 -23.36
N ALA A 617 4.21 -13.48 -23.77
CA ALA A 617 4.18 -13.09 -25.17
C ALA A 617 5.54 -13.29 -25.86
N SER A 618 6.64 -12.97 -25.17
CA SER A 618 7.99 -13.19 -25.66
C SER A 618 8.29 -14.70 -25.86
N ALA A 619 7.92 -15.54 -24.90
CA ALA A 619 8.09 -17.00 -25.02
C ALA A 619 7.33 -17.57 -26.21
N ILE A 620 6.11 -17.06 -26.48
CA ILE A 620 5.31 -17.48 -27.63
C ILE A 620 5.94 -17.02 -28.95
N THR A 621 6.26 -15.73 -29.06
CA THR A 621 6.71 -15.14 -30.33
C THR A 621 8.13 -15.54 -30.74
N GLN A 622 9.00 -15.88 -29.77
CA GLN A 622 10.38 -16.26 -30.02
C GLN A 622 10.59 -17.78 -30.13
N SER A 623 9.55 -18.60 -29.89
CA SER A 623 9.66 -20.04 -29.95
C SER A 623 9.57 -20.57 -31.39
N PRO A 624 10.64 -21.22 -31.94
CA PRO A 624 10.55 -21.87 -33.25
C PRO A 624 9.44 -22.91 -33.34
N ALA A 625 9.06 -23.55 -32.23
CA ALA A 625 8.01 -24.57 -32.18
C ALA A 625 6.60 -24.01 -32.47
N LEU A 626 6.44 -22.69 -32.47
CA LEU A 626 5.17 -21.98 -32.71
C LEU A 626 5.16 -21.22 -34.04
N TYR A 627 6.25 -21.21 -34.80
CA TYR A 627 6.31 -20.48 -36.07
C TYR A 627 5.27 -21.05 -37.05
N GLY A 628 4.45 -20.17 -37.61
CA GLY A 628 3.36 -20.52 -38.52
C GLY A 628 2.08 -21.01 -37.86
N ILE A 629 2.04 -21.11 -36.53
CA ILE A 629 0.81 -21.42 -35.77
C ILE A 629 0.17 -20.11 -35.33
N PRO A 630 -1.09 -19.81 -35.71
CA PRO A 630 -1.80 -18.65 -35.23
C PRO A 630 -2.10 -18.77 -33.72
N ILE A 631 -1.47 -17.95 -32.92
CA ILE A 631 -1.74 -17.88 -31.46
C ILE A 631 -2.40 -16.53 -31.14
N ILE A 632 -3.54 -16.58 -30.49
CA ILE A 632 -4.27 -15.41 -29.99
C ILE A 632 -3.88 -15.17 -28.56
N THR A 633 -3.38 -13.98 -28.24
CA THR A 633 -2.97 -13.62 -26.89
C THR A 633 -3.79 -12.46 -26.35
N GLY A 634 -4.02 -12.45 -25.03
CA GLY A 634 -4.65 -11.35 -24.33
C GLY A 634 -4.07 -11.20 -22.92
N ALA A 635 -4.34 -10.08 -22.29
CA ALA A 635 -3.91 -9.81 -20.92
C ALA A 635 -5.00 -9.12 -20.10
N ILE A 636 -5.12 -9.55 -18.86
CA ILE A 636 -5.85 -8.89 -17.77
C ILE A 636 -4.83 -8.44 -16.73
N GLY A 637 -4.91 -7.18 -16.36
CA GLY A 637 -4.04 -6.54 -15.38
C GLY A 637 -4.31 -5.04 -15.33
N VAL A 638 -3.55 -4.33 -14.51
CA VAL A 638 -3.67 -2.88 -14.40
C VAL A 638 -3.17 -2.21 -15.68
N LYS A 639 -3.96 -1.25 -16.21
CA LYS A 639 -3.74 -0.60 -17.51
C LYS A 639 -3.23 0.81 -17.31
N ASP A 640 -1.93 0.99 -17.07
CA ASP A 640 -1.21 2.27 -16.99
C ASP A 640 -1.93 3.31 -16.10
N ARG A 641 -2.28 2.91 -14.89
CA ARG A 641 -2.86 3.81 -13.88
C ARG A 641 -2.39 3.44 -12.48
N PHE A 642 -2.30 4.44 -11.60
CA PHE A 642 -2.08 4.22 -10.19
C PHE A 642 -3.31 3.62 -9.51
N GLY A 643 -3.08 3.00 -8.34
CA GLY A 643 -4.13 2.46 -7.50
C GLY A 643 -5.03 3.53 -6.87
N ASP A 644 -5.94 3.07 -6.03
CA ASP A 644 -6.89 3.91 -5.30
C ASP A 644 -7.17 3.33 -3.91
N SER A 645 -7.66 4.14 -2.98
CA SER A 645 -8.19 3.63 -1.71
C SER A 645 -9.57 3.00 -1.93
N GLY A 646 -9.82 1.88 -1.27
CA GLY A 646 -11.08 1.16 -1.36
C GLY A 646 -10.97 -0.19 -0.63
N ALA A 647 -12.06 -0.95 -0.53
CA ALA A 647 -11.96 -2.32 -0.06
C ALA A 647 -11.24 -3.19 -1.10
N PRO A 648 -10.44 -4.19 -0.69
CA PRO A 648 -9.64 -5.00 -1.62
C PRO A 648 -10.43 -5.57 -2.79
N TRP A 649 -11.60 -6.16 -2.52
CA TRP A 649 -12.44 -6.76 -3.54
C TRP A 649 -13.22 -5.75 -4.41
N GLU A 650 -13.43 -4.52 -3.92
CA GLU A 650 -13.92 -3.41 -4.75
C GLU A 650 -12.86 -3.01 -5.78
N LEU A 651 -11.59 -2.97 -5.35
CA LEU A 651 -10.48 -2.63 -6.24
C LEU A 651 -10.24 -3.71 -7.30
N ILE A 652 -10.31 -4.98 -6.96
CA ILE A 652 -10.24 -6.09 -7.93
C ILE A 652 -11.29 -5.91 -9.04
N LYS A 653 -12.51 -5.47 -8.68
CA LYS A 653 -13.58 -5.17 -9.64
C LYS A 653 -13.32 -3.88 -10.41
N GLU A 654 -12.96 -2.78 -9.73
CA GLU A 654 -12.71 -1.47 -10.34
C GLU A 654 -11.56 -1.49 -11.34
N PHE A 655 -10.52 -2.30 -11.07
CA PHE A 655 -9.37 -2.47 -11.95
C PHE A 655 -9.57 -3.54 -13.03
N GLU A 656 -10.79 -4.10 -13.13
CA GLU A 656 -11.17 -5.09 -14.14
C GLU A 656 -10.28 -6.36 -14.12
N VAL A 657 -9.85 -6.77 -12.92
CA VAL A 657 -9.00 -7.95 -12.76
C VAL A 657 -9.71 -9.12 -12.06
N SER A 658 -11.03 -9.04 -11.85
CA SER A 658 -11.81 -10.13 -11.27
C SER A 658 -12.04 -11.29 -12.25
N ALA A 659 -12.46 -12.42 -11.74
CA ALA A 659 -12.76 -13.60 -12.53
C ALA A 659 -13.81 -13.33 -13.63
N GLU A 660 -14.78 -12.48 -13.36
CA GLU A 660 -15.80 -12.07 -14.33
C GLU A 660 -15.16 -11.37 -15.55
N HIS A 661 -14.21 -10.49 -15.33
CA HIS A 661 -13.47 -9.82 -16.41
C HIS A 661 -12.55 -10.78 -17.15
N ILE A 662 -11.90 -11.71 -16.44
CA ILE A 662 -11.08 -12.76 -17.05
C ILE A 662 -11.96 -13.63 -17.95
N ALA A 663 -13.13 -14.08 -17.48
CA ALA A 663 -14.05 -14.89 -18.26
C ALA A 663 -14.58 -14.15 -19.50
N ALA A 664 -15.00 -12.89 -19.33
CA ALA A 664 -15.46 -12.07 -20.47
C ALA A 664 -14.38 -11.91 -21.55
N LYS A 665 -13.12 -11.62 -21.12
CA LYS A 665 -11.99 -11.52 -22.06
C LYS A 665 -11.65 -12.85 -22.72
N ALA A 666 -11.76 -13.95 -22.00
CA ALA A 666 -11.57 -15.31 -22.56
C ALA A 666 -12.61 -15.61 -23.66
N VAL A 667 -13.88 -15.30 -23.43
CA VAL A 667 -14.96 -15.45 -24.44
C VAL A 667 -14.66 -14.64 -25.68
N GLU A 668 -14.21 -13.37 -25.54
CA GLU A 668 -13.80 -12.52 -26.65
C GLU A 668 -12.69 -13.17 -27.48
N LEU A 669 -11.62 -13.65 -26.84
CA LEU A 669 -10.48 -14.28 -27.54
C LEU A 669 -10.86 -15.59 -28.24
N ILE A 670 -11.69 -16.43 -27.62
CA ILE A 670 -12.21 -17.63 -28.27
C ILE A 670 -13.09 -17.27 -29.46
N GLY A 671 -13.88 -16.21 -29.38
CA GLY A 671 -14.66 -15.68 -30.50
C GLY A 671 -13.77 -15.29 -31.69
N VAL A 672 -12.64 -14.62 -31.44
CA VAL A 672 -11.63 -14.30 -32.47
C VAL A 672 -11.07 -15.58 -33.11
N LYS A 673 -10.72 -16.60 -32.30
CA LYS A 673 -10.23 -17.91 -32.83
C LYS A 673 -11.28 -18.54 -33.77
N LYS A 674 -12.54 -18.58 -33.36
CA LYS A 674 -13.62 -19.17 -34.16
C LYS A 674 -13.88 -18.41 -35.46
N SER A 675 -13.78 -17.08 -35.47
CA SER A 675 -13.94 -16.25 -36.66
C SER A 675 -12.80 -16.42 -37.68
N GLN A 676 -11.60 -16.81 -37.25
CA GLN A 676 -10.47 -17.08 -38.14
C GLN A 676 -10.50 -18.49 -38.75
N THR A 677 -11.23 -19.43 -38.13
CA THR A 677 -11.26 -20.83 -38.52
C THR A 677 -12.59 -21.27 -39.16
N GLY A 678 -13.63 -20.41 -39.18
CA GLY A 678 -14.99 -20.71 -39.68
C GLY A 678 -15.49 -19.71 -40.70
N PRO A 679 -16.67 -19.98 -41.38
CA PRO A 679 -17.35 -18.98 -42.16
C PRO A 679 -17.70 -17.77 -41.26
N PRO A 680 -17.79 -16.54 -41.83
CA PRO A 680 -17.94 -15.33 -41.02
C PRO A 680 -19.17 -15.45 -40.09
N VAL A 681 -18.92 -15.40 -38.79
CA VAL A 681 -19.96 -15.45 -37.77
C VAL A 681 -20.65 -14.10 -37.77
N SER A 682 -21.96 -14.09 -38.06
CA SER A 682 -22.83 -12.95 -37.79
C SER A 682 -22.68 -12.51 -36.33
N GLU A 683 -22.56 -11.19 -36.12
CA GLU A 683 -22.37 -10.46 -34.87
C GLU A 683 -22.80 -11.22 -33.61
N VAL A 684 -21.79 -11.52 -32.75
CA VAL A 684 -22.07 -11.97 -31.40
C VAL A 684 -22.54 -10.74 -30.62
N HIS A 685 -23.83 -10.57 -30.47
CA HIS A 685 -24.38 -9.60 -29.54
C HIS A 685 -23.96 -10.00 -28.12
N LEU A 686 -22.96 -9.28 -27.57
CA LEU A 686 -22.74 -9.23 -26.12
C LEU A 686 -23.99 -8.61 -25.51
N VAL A 687 -24.83 -9.44 -24.88
CA VAL A 687 -25.97 -8.98 -24.09
C VAL A 687 -25.38 -8.21 -22.92
N GLY A 688 -25.53 -6.88 -22.91
CA GLY A 688 -25.31 -6.06 -21.74
C GLY A 688 -24.26 -4.96 -21.79
N THR A 689 -24.22 -4.17 -22.87
CA THR A 689 -23.68 -2.79 -22.79
C THR A 689 -24.80 -1.78 -23.07
N LYS A 690 -25.53 -1.41 -22.03
CA LYS A 690 -26.27 -0.15 -21.94
C LYS A 690 -26.06 0.46 -20.57
#